data_f65a69d29f72e70aa9d92c5637dd417e
#
_entry.id   f65a69d29f72e70aa9d92c5637dd417e
#
_cell.length_a   1.000
_cell.length_b   1.000
_cell.length_c   1.000
_cell.angle_alpha   90.00
_cell.angle_beta   90.00
_cell.angle_gamma   90.00
#
_symmetry.space_group_name_H-M   'P 1'
#
loop_
_entity.id
_entity.type
_entity.pdbx_description
1 polymer ?
#
loop_
_entity_poly.entity_id
_entity_poly.type
_entity_poly.pdbx_seq_one_letter_code
_entity_poly.pdbx_strand_id
1 'polypeptide(L)'
;MAMRSVLQNAARFCLLQRERLTCCRTLQLNSAACSRDRESSRLLQNWFGALGRQRKFHLRSYDNSSAPAPAAALTLGSRVPQAGELPSFMYGVLRNGKRRVSYLLAAVAATGCLGTGLFVVLADAGREDGRRPTVADAADTLPKKKKVVVLGTGWAGTSFLKHLDSTQYDVSVVAPRNCFVFTPLLPSVASGTVEARSITEPIRRIIRKTDVQFYQSECAKIDAKSKRILCKHVSEMGRWEGDQDFTLDYDLLVVAVGATNNTFGSKGVQEYCHFLKEIEDAEKIRDCIVERFETASLPTFSSDERRKLLHFVVVGGGPTGVEYAAELHDLIHEDLSRLYPSLEKDATITVVQSADHILNSFDRRISEYAEKKFARDGVDVKIGWRVSEVTDKCICLKSKNTGNIVQQMPYGMVVWSTGIGTRPVVTDFMAQIGQGDRRVLATDQWLQVANCEGVYALGDCASIEQQRICDDVINLFELADKDKSGFLTAEEFVETVDQVRSLYPQIDTYLEHEHMQGVTGLLDKAIKDGKQSTVQLDLKRFGQAVCKVDSQLKSMPATAQVADQQGVYLARCFNKLAKDPTNIDSGGHHKLEPFHYRHLGQFAPLGGEVTAAELPGDWVSIGHSTQWLWYSVYASLQVSWRTRVLVVFDWTKKFVFGRDSSRM
;
A
#
# COMPACT_ATOMS: atom_id res chain seq x y z
N MET A 1 26.83 12.35 -1.73
CA MET A 1 25.84 13.18 -1.00
C MET A 1 24.46 12.53 -1.00
N ALA A 2 23.93 12.02 -2.11
CA ALA A 2 22.59 11.40 -2.20
C ALA A 2 22.35 10.24 -1.20
N MET A 3 23.32 9.35 -1.02
CA MET A 3 23.18 8.19 -0.12
C MET A 3 23.08 8.59 1.37
N ARG A 4 23.67 9.72 1.78
CA ARG A 4 23.53 10.26 3.15
C ARG A 4 22.12 10.82 3.40
N SER A 5 21.53 11.47 2.40
CA SER A 5 20.17 11.99 2.45
C SER A 5 19.13 10.85 2.49
N VAL A 6 19.32 9.80 1.69
CA VAL A 6 18.47 8.59 1.67
C VAL A 6 18.47 7.90 3.03
N LEU A 7 19.68 7.70 3.63
CA LEU A 7 19.80 7.09 4.94
C LEU A 7 19.24 7.97 6.07
N GLN A 8 19.35 9.29 5.96
CA GLN A 8 18.75 10.22 6.92
C GLN A 8 17.22 10.23 6.83
N ASN A 9 16.65 10.12 5.63
CA ASN A 9 15.19 10.06 5.45
C ASN A 9 14.63 8.69 5.81
N ALA A 10 15.31 7.60 5.50
CA ALA A 10 14.96 6.27 6.00
C ALA A 10 15.05 6.20 7.53
N ALA A 11 16.09 6.83 8.13
CA ALA A 11 16.21 6.94 9.58
C ALA A 11 15.10 7.82 10.20
N ARG A 12 14.70 8.92 9.53
CA ARG A 12 13.54 9.72 9.94
C ARG A 12 12.24 8.94 9.83
N PHE A 13 12.05 8.16 8.77
CA PHE A 13 10.89 7.28 8.63
C PHE A 13 10.85 6.21 9.73
N CYS A 14 11.98 5.58 10.03
CA CYS A 14 12.09 4.64 11.16
C CYS A 14 11.91 5.32 12.52
N LEU A 15 12.36 6.57 12.70
CA LEU A 15 12.15 7.36 13.92
C LEU A 15 10.68 7.75 14.11
N LEU A 16 9.98 8.12 13.05
CA LEU A 16 8.53 8.39 13.08
C LEU A 16 7.72 7.13 13.43
N GLN A 17 8.16 5.96 12.96
CA GLN A 17 7.60 4.67 13.42
C GLN A 17 7.93 4.39 14.89
N ARG A 18 9.12 4.80 15.36
CA ARG A 18 9.54 4.66 16.76
C ARG A 18 8.79 5.61 17.69
N GLU A 19 8.48 6.83 17.28
CA GLU A 19 7.61 7.75 18.04
C GLU A 19 6.18 7.20 18.17
N ARG A 20 5.69 6.47 17.16
CA ARG A 20 4.42 5.71 17.28
C ARG A 20 4.47 4.64 18.36
N LEU A 21 5.63 4.01 18.58
CA LEU A 21 5.84 3.00 19.64
C LEU A 21 6.14 3.64 21.00
N THR A 22 6.70 4.85 21.03
CA THR A 22 7.10 5.52 22.29
C THR A 22 5.94 6.29 22.92
N CYS A 23 4.97 6.76 22.14
CA CYS A 23 3.76 7.39 22.68
C CYS A 23 2.88 6.41 23.49
N CYS A 24 3.03 5.10 23.28
CA CYS A 24 2.44 4.08 24.16
C CYS A 24 3.19 3.85 25.49
N ARG A 25 4.43 4.37 25.65
CA ARG A 25 5.26 4.11 26.84
C ARG A 25 5.27 5.23 27.88
N THR A 26 4.77 6.41 27.57
CA THR A 26 4.81 7.54 28.52
C THR A 26 3.67 7.57 29.55
N LEU A 27 2.78 6.58 29.56
CA LEU A 27 1.64 6.51 30.50
C LEU A 27 1.65 5.30 31.45
N GLN A 28 2.78 4.57 31.58
CA GLN A 28 2.91 3.53 32.62
C GLN A 28 4.31 3.58 33.27
N LEU A 29 4.53 4.54 34.15
CA LEU A 29 5.58 4.48 35.15
C LEU A 29 4.96 4.59 36.54
N ASN A 30 4.50 3.46 37.03
CA ASN A 30 4.57 3.11 38.45
C ASN A 30 4.40 1.59 38.56
N SER A 31 5.49 0.91 38.68
CA SER A 31 5.82 -0.26 39.50
C SER A 31 6.83 -1.18 38.80
N ALA A 32 7.95 -1.32 39.48
CA ALA A 32 8.91 -2.41 39.53
C ALA A 32 8.74 -3.58 38.53
N ALA A 33 9.46 -3.55 37.41
CA ALA A 33 10.06 -4.68 36.69
C ALA A 33 10.57 -4.25 35.28
N CYS A 34 11.63 -3.45 35.20
CA CYS A 34 12.22 -3.09 33.91
C CYS A 34 13.75 -3.01 34.03
N SER A 35 14.42 -4.17 34.16
CA SER A 35 15.88 -4.24 34.13
C SER A 35 16.47 -4.96 32.91
N ARG A 36 15.67 -5.53 31.98
CA ARG A 36 16.19 -6.29 30.82
C ARG A 36 16.12 -5.58 29.47
N ASP A 37 15.40 -4.49 29.35
CA ASP A 37 15.26 -3.77 28.05
C ASP A 37 16.35 -2.72 27.79
N ARG A 38 17.21 -2.45 28.77
CA ARG A 38 18.34 -1.49 28.62
C ARG A 38 19.56 -2.05 27.87
N GLU A 39 19.76 -3.35 27.89
CA GLU A 39 20.91 -3.97 27.21
C GLU A 39 20.72 -4.03 25.68
N SER A 40 19.53 -4.35 25.21
CA SER A 40 19.23 -4.38 23.78
C SER A 40 19.32 -3.02 23.11
N SER A 41 18.95 -1.96 23.85
CA SER A 41 19.07 -0.57 23.36
C SER A 41 20.52 -0.08 23.35
N ARG A 42 21.36 -0.54 24.28
CA ARG A 42 22.80 -0.24 24.33
C ARG A 42 23.60 -0.96 23.24
N LEU A 43 23.22 -2.19 22.91
CA LEU A 43 23.85 -2.95 21.81
C LEU A 43 23.59 -2.31 20.44
N LEU A 44 22.37 -1.82 20.20
CA LEU A 44 22.04 -1.08 18.98
C LEU A 44 22.76 0.27 18.89
N GLN A 45 22.87 1.01 19.99
CA GLN A 45 23.62 2.28 20.03
C GLN A 45 25.13 2.07 19.85
N ASN A 46 25.70 1.01 20.40
CA ASN A 46 27.10 0.67 20.23
C ASN A 46 27.41 0.20 18.79
N TRP A 47 26.48 -0.49 18.14
CA TRP A 47 26.63 -0.93 16.75
C TRP A 47 26.60 0.25 15.76
N PHE A 48 25.70 1.23 15.96
CA PHE A 48 25.69 2.48 15.18
C PHE A 48 26.89 3.39 15.48
N GLY A 49 27.42 3.37 16.70
CA GLY A 49 28.63 4.10 17.08
C GLY A 49 29.91 3.52 16.46
N ALA A 50 29.96 2.23 16.20
CA ALA A 50 31.10 1.55 15.55
C ALA A 50 31.18 1.83 14.05
N LEU A 51 30.04 1.98 13.35
CA LEU A 51 29.99 2.32 11.92
C LEU A 51 30.36 3.80 11.63
N GLY A 52 30.28 4.67 12.65
CA GLY A 52 30.62 6.10 12.52
C GLY A 52 32.12 6.43 12.68
N ARG A 53 32.95 5.48 13.08
CA ARG A 53 34.37 5.70 13.45
C ARG A 53 35.40 5.03 12.54
N GLN A 54 35.20 5.04 11.22
CA GLN A 54 36.31 4.69 10.34
C GLN A 54 36.44 5.66 9.15
N ARG A 55 37.60 6.38 9.24
CA ARG A 55 38.44 6.99 8.21
C ARG A 55 38.09 8.40 7.75
N LYS A 56 38.81 9.35 8.42
CA LYS A 56 39.31 10.55 7.76
C LYS A 56 40.46 10.13 6.83
N PHE A 57 40.29 10.21 5.53
CA PHE A 57 41.37 10.21 4.56
C PHE A 57 41.58 11.62 4.05
N HIS A 58 42.80 12.10 4.18
CA HIS A 58 43.31 13.35 3.62
C HIS A 58 43.28 13.28 2.10
N LEU A 59 42.61 14.22 1.46
CA LEU A 59 42.73 14.52 0.04
C LEU A 59 43.95 15.45 -0.12
N ARG A 60 45.03 14.95 -0.74
CA ARG A 60 46.04 15.77 -1.38
C ARG A 60 45.62 16.02 -2.82
N SER A 61 45.54 17.28 -3.16
CA SER A 61 45.41 17.79 -4.53
C SER A 61 46.70 17.49 -5.32
N TYR A 62 46.55 17.03 -6.56
CA TYR A 62 47.59 17.11 -7.58
C TYR A 62 47.01 17.71 -8.86
N ASP A 63 47.70 18.74 -9.31
CA ASP A 63 47.44 19.51 -10.51
C ASP A 63 47.85 18.79 -11.79
N ASN A 64 47.19 19.16 -12.85
CA ASN A 64 47.45 18.79 -14.24
C ASN A 64 48.74 19.45 -14.78
N SER A 65 49.55 18.71 -15.53
CA SER A 65 50.07 19.19 -16.84
C SER A 65 50.90 18.13 -17.56
N SER A 66 50.70 18.07 -18.88
CA SER A 66 51.58 17.66 -19.99
C SER A 66 51.81 16.18 -20.33
N ALA A 67 51.36 15.81 -21.52
CA ALA A 67 51.85 14.72 -22.37
C ALA A 67 53.17 15.12 -23.04
N PRO A 68 53.98 14.28 -23.78
CA PRO A 68 53.59 13.24 -24.74
C PRO A 68 54.44 11.96 -24.81
N ALA A 69 54.09 11.02 -25.69
CA ALA A 69 54.70 9.76 -26.11
C ALA A 69 56.12 9.90 -26.77
N PRO A 70 56.88 8.84 -27.22
CA PRO A 70 56.48 7.48 -27.65
C PRO A 70 57.49 6.31 -27.38
N ALA A 71 57.00 5.09 -27.68
CA ALA A 71 57.68 3.88 -28.20
C ALA A 71 59.05 3.38 -27.72
N ALA A 72 59.11 2.09 -27.36
CA ALA A 72 60.01 1.08 -27.91
C ALA A 72 59.72 -0.34 -27.41
N ALA A 73 59.74 -1.27 -28.31
CA ALA A 73 59.59 -2.71 -28.13
C ALA A 73 60.86 -3.35 -27.53
N LEU A 74 60.67 -4.41 -26.72
CA LEU A 74 61.66 -5.47 -26.57
C LEU A 74 60.98 -6.80 -26.17
N THR A 75 61.16 -7.79 -27.00
CA THR A 75 60.87 -9.20 -26.88
C THR A 75 61.75 -9.90 -25.87
N LEU A 76 61.19 -10.76 -25.02
CA LEU A 76 61.89 -11.93 -24.49
C LEU A 76 60.89 -13.00 -24.05
N GLY A 77 61.02 -14.17 -24.63
CA GLY A 77 60.16 -15.32 -24.40
C GLY A 77 60.46 -16.04 -23.10
N SER A 78 59.47 -16.66 -22.53
CA SER A 78 59.59 -17.80 -21.65
C SER A 78 58.29 -18.62 -21.63
N ARG A 79 58.44 -19.91 -21.70
CA ARG A 79 57.42 -20.97 -21.80
C ARG A 79 56.42 -20.95 -20.67
N VAL A 80 55.14 -21.06 -21.02
CA VAL A 80 54.03 -21.32 -20.08
C VAL A 80 53.68 -22.82 -20.14
N PRO A 81 53.52 -23.51 -19.00
CA PRO A 81 53.00 -24.89 -18.98
C PRO A 81 51.50 -24.91 -19.29
N GLN A 82 51.06 -25.91 -20.05
CA GLN A 82 49.66 -26.18 -20.33
C GLN A 82 48.89 -26.45 -19.02
N ALA A 83 47.91 -25.64 -18.69
CA ALA A 83 46.95 -25.87 -17.62
C ALA A 83 45.71 -26.57 -18.21
N GLY A 84 45.34 -27.66 -17.57
CA GLY A 84 44.19 -28.47 -17.94
C GLY A 84 42.89 -27.71 -17.94
N GLU A 85 41.98 -28.18 -18.76
CA GLU A 85 40.64 -27.68 -18.97
C GLU A 85 39.83 -27.60 -17.66
N LEU A 86 39.53 -26.39 -17.23
CA LEU A 86 38.54 -26.11 -16.17
C LEU A 86 37.14 -26.18 -16.78
N PRO A 87 36.14 -26.77 -16.07
CA PRO A 87 34.78 -26.87 -16.57
C PRO A 87 34.20 -25.50 -16.91
N SER A 88 33.44 -25.42 -18.00
CA SER A 88 32.81 -24.20 -18.55
C SER A 88 31.95 -23.40 -17.55
N PHE A 89 31.54 -24.04 -16.47
CA PHE A 89 30.84 -23.43 -15.34
C PHE A 89 31.65 -22.34 -14.61
N MET A 90 32.98 -22.43 -14.55
CA MET A 90 33.82 -21.43 -13.86
C MET A 90 34.09 -20.16 -14.68
N TYR A 91 33.95 -20.19 -16.01
CA TYR A 91 34.13 -19.01 -16.86
C TYR A 91 32.98 -18.00 -16.75
N GLY A 92 31.77 -18.46 -16.46
CA GLY A 92 30.61 -17.58 -16.17
C GLY A 92 30.74 -16.81 -14.84
N VAL A 93 31.51 -17.39 -13.89
CA VAL A 93 31.67 -16.84 -12.53
C VAL A 93 32.59 -15.60 -12.48
N LEU A 94 33.60 -15.50 -13.37
CA LEU A 94 34.61 -14.43 -13.31
C LEU A 94 34.25 -13.15 -14.09
N ARG A 95 33.30 -13.19 -15.02
CA ARG A 95 32.93 -12.04 -15.86
C ARG A 95 32.03 -11.01 -15.19
N ASN A 96 31.44 -11.30 -14.03
CA ASN A 96 30.55 -10.43 -13.26
C ASN A 96 31.04 -10.12 -11.84
N GLY A 97 32.35 -10.09 -11.59
CA GLY A 97 32.97 -9.99 -10.26
C GLY A 97 32.53 -8.81 -9.40
N LYS A 98 32.17 -7.65 -9.96
CA LYS A 98 31.71 -6.49 -9.18
C LYS A 98 30.27 -6.61 -8.68
N ARG A 99 29.38 -7.29 -9.42
CA ARG A 99 28.00 -7.54 -8.97
C ARG A 99 27.94 -8.60 -7.87
N ARG A 100 28.78 -9.62 -7.92
CA ARG A 100 28.78 -10.76 -6.98
C ARG A 100 29.27 -10.40 -5.58
N VAL A 101 30.23 -9.49 -5.44
CA VAL A 101 30.68 -9.01 -4.12
C VAL A 101 29.55 -8.26 -3.38
N SER A 102 28.74 -7.49 -4.10
CA SER A 102 27.57 -6.82 -3.51
C SER A 102 26.49 -7.83 -3.08
N TYR A 103 26.29 -8.91 -3.85
CA TYR A 103 25.34 -9.96 -3.49
C TYR A 103 25.83 -10.84 -2.33
N LEU A 104 27.14 -11.11 -2.23
CA LEU A 104 27.72 -11.82 -1.09
C LEU A 104 27.61 -11.00 0.20
N LEU A 105 27.84 -9.69 0.13
CA LEU A 105 27.67 -8.80 1.27
C LEU A 105 26.18 -8.68 1.67
N ALA A 106 25.27 -8.68 0.70
CA ALA A 106 23.83 -8.69 0.97
C ALA A 106 23.36 -10.05 1.57
N ALA A 107 23.90 -11.17 1.08
CA ALA A 107 23.64 -12.49 1.64
C ALA A 107 24.19 -12.67 3.05
N VAL A 108 25.37 -12.12 3.35
CA VAL A 108 25.96 -12.10 4.71
C VAL A 108 25.16 -11.19 5.64
N ALA A 109 24.67 -10.05 5.17
CA ALA A 109 23.77 -9.19 5.94
C ALA A 109 22.41 -9.88 6.20
N ALA A 110 21.86 -10.57 5.19
CA ALA A 110 20.62 -11.34 5.32
C ALA A 110 20.77 -12.54 6.27
N THR A 111 21.91 -13.26 6.22
CA THR A 111 22.21 -14.37 7.18
C THR A 111 22.44 -13.85 8.60
N GLY A 112 23.04 -12.70 8.78
CA GLY A 112 23.15 -12.04 10.09
C GLY A 112 21.78 -11.64 10.66
N CYS A 113 20.88 -11.13 9.83
CA CYS A 113 19.49 -10.84 10.20
C CYS A 113 18.67 -12.13 10.45
N LEU A 114 18.93 -13.23 9.71
CA LEU A 114 18.30 -14.53 9.92
C LEU A 114 18.74 -15.19 11.23
N GLY A 115 20.02 -15.08 11.62
CA GLY A 115 20.53 -15.62 12.88
C GLY A 115 19.90 -14.92 14.10
N THR A 116 19.77 -13.61 14.08
CA THR A 116 19.09 -12.83 15.12
C THR A 116 17.57 -13.03 15.10
N GLY A 117 16.97 -13.16 13.89
CA GLY A 117 15.54 -13.44 13.72
C GLY A 117 15.16 -14.83 14.25
N LEU A 118 15.97 -15.85 13.96
CA LEU A 118 15.75 -17.20 14.46
C LEU A 118 15.83 -17.28 15.99
N PHE A 119 16.78 -16.54 16.60
CA PHE A 119 16.89 -16.47 18.06
C PHE A 119 15.68 -15.81 18.71
N VAL A 120 15.13 -14.76 18.10
CA VAL A 120 13.91 -14.07 18.58
C VAL A 120 12.66 -14.95 18.40
N VAL A 121 12.55 -15.70 17.28
CA VAL A 121 11.44 -16.64 17.05
C VAL A 121 11.49 -17.80 18.04
N LEU A 122 12.67 -18.34 18.34
CA LEU A 122 12.84 -19.40 19.33
C LEU A 122 12.60 -18.89 20.77
N ALA A 123 12.94 -17.64 21.07
CA ALA A 123 12.65 -17.02 22.37
C ALA A 123 11.14 -16.75 22.58
N ASP A 124 10.38 -16.48 21.52
CA ASP A 124 8.92 -16.29 21.58
C ASP A 124 8.18 -17.65 21.61
N ALA A 125 8.76 -18.71 21.02
CA ALA A 125 8.21 -20.07 21.08
C ALA A 125 8.38 -20.76 22.46
N GLY A 126 9.35 -20.31 23.27
CA GLY A 126 9.60 -20.86 24.61
C GLY A 126 8.73 -20.27 25.73
N ARG A 127 7.75 -19.41 25.41
CA ARG A 127 6.82 -18.84 26.39
C ARG A 127 5.40 -19.39 26.23
N GLU A 128 5.26 -20.71 26.22
CA GLU A 128 3.99 -21.37 26.50
C GLU A 128 4.01 -21.79 27.96
N ASP A 129 3.21 -21.17 28.79
CA ASP A 129 2.27 -21.68 29.78
C ASP A 129 1.86 -20.56 30.74
N GLY A 130 0.76 -19.95 30.43
CA GLY A 130 -0.07 -19.24 31.38
C GLY A 130 -1.49 -19.76 31.24
N ARG A 131 -1.83 -20.83 31.97
CA ARG A 131 -3.23 -21.26 32.10
C ARG A 131 -4.07 -20.05 32.48
N ARG A 132 -5.07 -19.73 31.66
CA ARG A 132 -6.12 -18.77 32.01
C ARG A 132 -6.82 -19.30 33.27
N PRO A 133 -7.00 -18.50 34.34
CA PRO A 133 -7.95 -18.87 35.39
C PRO A 133 -9.34 -18.87 34.74
N THR A 134 -10.04 -19.98 34.89
CA THR A 134 -11.48 -20.08 34.64
C THR A 134 -12.17 -19.24 35.69
N VAL A 135 -12.58 -18.03 35.31
CA VAL A 135 -13.46 -17.19 36.14
C VAL A 135 -14.89 -17.62 35.86
N ALA A 136 -15.32 -18.63 36.54
CA ALA A 136 -16.73 -18.81 36.89
C ALA A 136 -16.95 -18.09 38.25
N ASP A 137 -18.04 -17.33 38.34
CA ASP A 137 -18.61 -16.76 39.57
C ASP A 137 -18.12 -15.39 40.07
N ALA A 138 -18.00 -14.38 39.16
CA ALA A 138 -18.02 -12.97 39.61
C ALA A 138 -18.67 -12.06 38.53
N ALA A 139 -19.80 -12.44 37.96
CA ALA A 139 -20.34 -11.82 36.76
C ALA A 139 -21.39 -10.70 36.98
N ASP A 140 -21.75 -10.33 38.22
CA ASP A 140 -22.95 -9.51 38.43
C ASP A 140 -22.76 -8.07 38.93
N THR A 141 -21.54 -7.54 38.98
CA THR A 141 -21.30 -6.16 39.49
C THR A 141 -20.45 -5.23 38.62
N LEU A 142 -19.93 -5.71 37.50
CA LEU A 142 -19.16 -4.83 36.59
C LEU A 142 -20.10 -4.13 35.55
N PRO A 143 -19.88 -2.84 35.25
CA PRO A 143 -20.67 -2.17 34.20
C PRO A 143 -20.51 -2.95 32.90
N LYS A 144 -21.66 -3.26 32.27
CA LYS A 144 -21.72 -4.02 31.01
C LYS A 144 -20.90 -3.29 29.93
N LYS A 145 -19.86 -3.97 29.43
CA LYS A 145 -19.00 -3.43 28.35
C LYS A 145 -19.85 -3.20 27.09
N LYS A 146 -19.56 -2.11 26.36
CA LYS A 146 -20.20 -1.86 25.06
C LYS A 146 -19.76 -2.94 24.06
N LYS A 147 -20.71 -3.46 23.29
CA LYS A 147 -20.49 -4.43 22.21
C LYS A 147 -19.99 -3.73 20.98
N VAL A 148 -18.78 -4.04 20.54
CA VAL A 148 -18.18 -3.55 19.30
C VAL A 148 -18.12 -4.67 18.30
N VAL A 149 -18.77 -4.49 17.14
CA VAL A 149 -18.67 -5.44 16.04
C VAL A 149 -17.83 -4.83 14.92
N VAL A 150 -16.81 -5.58 14.45
CA VAL A 150 -15.91 -5.17 13.37
C VAL A 150 -16.15 -6.06 12.16
N LEU A 151 -16.51 -5.49 11.04
CA LEU A 151 -16.70 -6.19 9.77
C LEU A 151 -15.47 -6.03 8.89
N GLY A 152 -14.77 -7.15 8.66
CA GLY A 152 -13.60 -7.20 7.79
C GLY A 152 -12.27 -7.16 8.53
N THR A 153 -11.32 -7.94 7.99
CA THR A 153 -9.95 -8.11 8.51
C THR A 153 -8.89 -7.70 7.49
N GLY A 154 -9.24 -6.74 6.62
CA GLY A 154 -8.30 -6.04 5.75
C GLY A 154 -7.43 -5.04 6.52
N TRP A 155 -6.80 -4.11 5.81
CA TRP A 155 -5.91 -3.11 6.39
C TRP A 155 -6.55 -2.31 7.52
N ALA A 156 -7.72 -1.72 7.28
CA ALA A 156 -8.40 -0.88 8.27
C ALA A 156 -8.83 -1.67 9.50
N GLY A 157 -9.51 -2.81 9.33
CA GLY A 157 -9.99 -3.64 10.44
C GLY A 157 -8.85 -4.22 11.27
N THR A 158 -7.80 -4.72 10.62
CA THR A 158 -6.62 -5.26 11.33
C THR A 158 -5.87 -4.16 12.09
N SER A 159 -5.70 -2.98 11.50
CA SER A 159 -5.05 -1.86 12.18
C SER A 159 -5.88 -1.34 13.36
N PHE A 160 -7.20 -1.30 13.23
CA PHE A 160 -8.09 -0.97 14.33
C PHE A 160 -7.93 -1.98 15.49
N LEU A 161 -8.01 -3.28 15.21
CA LEU A 161 -7.89 -4.33 16.22
C LEU A 161 -6.53 -4.35 16.95
N LYS A 162 -5.45 -4.05 16.24
CA LYS A 162 -4.09 -3.98 16.83
C LYS A 162 -3.88 -2.82 17.79
N HIS A 163 -4.65 -1.75 17.65
CA HIS A 163 -4.49 -0.51 18.43
C HIS A 163 -5.63 -0.27 19.42
N LEU A 164 -6.71 -1.05 19.33
CA LEU A 164 -7.82 -0.99 20.28
C LEU A 164 -7.44 -1.62 21.62
N ASP A 165 -7.78 -0.94 22.71
CA ASP A 165 -7.76 -1.52 24.06
C ASP A 165 -9.02 -2.40 24.24
N SER A 166 -8.91 -3.67 23.84
CA SER A 166 -10.00 -4.64 23.89
C SER A 166 -10.50 -4.96 25.29
N THR A 167 -9.77 -4.55 26.34
CA THR A 167 -10.20 -4.78 27.74
C THR A 167 -11.41 -3.92 28.10
N GLN A 168 -11.64 -2.82 27.39
CA GLN A 168 -12.72 -1.87 27.64
C GLN A 168 -14.04 -2.23 26.93
N TYR A 169 -14.00 -3.14 25.98
CA TYR A 169 -15.11 -3.47 25.10
C TYR A 169 -15.34 -4.99 25.03
N ASP A 170 -16.56 -5.39 24.64
CA ASP A 170 -16.88 -6.74 24.18
C ASP A 170 -16.78 -6.73 22.65
N VAL A 171 -15.68 -7.29 22.11
CA VAL A 171 -15.31 -7.12 20.69
C VAL A 171 -15.54 -8.41 19.91
N SER A 172 -16.36 -8.33 18.88
CA SER A 172 -16.58 -9.41 17.90
C SER A 172 -16.13 -8.98 16.51
N VAL A 173 -15.42 -9.86 15.81
CA VAL A 173 -14.91 -9.62 14.45
C VAL A 173 -15.52 -10.64 13.49
N VAL A 174 -16.07 -10.17 12.38
CA VAL A 174 -16.67 -11.00 11.34
C VAL A 174 -15.96 -10.76 10.02
N ALA A 175 -15.41 -11.80 9.42
CA ALA A 175 -14.80 -11.75 8.10
C ALA A 175 -14.87 -13.12 7.41
N PRO A 176 -15.05 -13.17 6.07
CA PRO A 176 -15.09 -14.42 5.33
C PRO A 176 -13.74 -15.14 5.32
N ARG A 177 -12.62 -14.41 5.40
CA ARG A 177 -11.26 -14.95 5.45
C ARG A 177 -10.71 -14.94 6.87
N ASN A 178 -9.96 -15.99 7.20
CA ASN A 178 -9.32 -16.15 8.51
C ASN A 178 -7.93 -15.52 8.61
N CYS A 179 -7.48 -14.81 7.56
CA CYS A 179 -6.16 -14.22 7.50
C CYS A 179 -6.19 -12.77 7.01
N PHE A 180 -5.22 -12.00 7.45
CA PHE A 180 -4.81 -10.73 6.85
C PHE A 180 -3.88 -11.02 5.68
N VAL A 181 -4.01 -10.27 4.58
CA VAL A 181 -3.14 -10.34 3.40
C VAL A 181 -2.43 -9.00 3.22
N PHE A 182 -1.11 -9.06 3.04
CA PHE A 182 -0.31 -7.89 2.69
C PHE A 182 -0.42 -7.63 1.17
N THR A 183 -1.52 -7.01 0.77
CA THR A 183 -1.93 -6.83 -0.63
C THR A 183 -0.91 -6.16 -1.56
N PRO A 184 0.02 -5.27 -1.10
CA PRO A 184 1.03 -4.70 -1.99
C PRO A 184 2.00 -5.70 -2.61
N LEU A 185 2.08 -6.93 -2.11
CA LEU A 185 2.92 -8.00 -2.68
C LEU A 185 2.13 -9.02 -3.51
N LEU A 186 0.85 -8.79 -3.81
CA LEU A 186 0.07 -9.68 -4.69
C LEU A 186 0.67 -9.82 -6.10
N PRO A 187 1.19 -8.75 -6.76
CA PRO A 187 1.92 -8.90 -8.02
C PRO A 187 3.10 -9.87 -7.94
N SER A 188 3.87 -9.80 -6.84
CA SER A 188 5.01 -10.68 -6.59
C SER A 188 4.59 -12.13 -6.30
N VAL A 189 3.40 -12.35 -5.72
CA VAL A 189 2.84 -13.72 -5.56
C VAL A 189 2.40 -14.28 -6.91
N ALA A 190 1.73 -13.48 -7.73
CA ALA A 190 1.27 -13.88 -9.05
C ALA A 190 2.42 -14.25 -10.01
N SER A 191 3.62 -13.72 -9.79
CA SER A 191 4.85 -14.05 -10.53
C SER A 191 5.72 -15.12 -9.87
N GLY A 192 5.35 -15.63 -8.67
CA GLY A 192 6.16 -16.60 -7.93
C GLY A 192 7.42 -16.02 -7.27
N THR A 193 7.56 -14.70 -7.21
CA THR A 193 8.65 -14.01 -6.50
C THR A 193 8.53 -14.17 -4.98
N VAL A 194 7.30 -14.20 -4.47
CA VAL A 194 6.96 -14.39 -3.04
C VAL A 194 5.85 -15.43 -2.93
N GLU A 195 5.92 -16.26 -1.90
CA GLU A 195 4.88 -17.27 -1.65
C GLU A 195 3.64 -16.64 -0.99
N ALA A 196 2.46 -17.16 -1.35
CA ALA A 196 1.18 -16.69 -0.81
C ALA A 196 1.14 -16.70 0.74
N ARG A 197 1.71 -17.77 1.34
CA ARG A 197 1.78 -17.92 2.81
C ARG A 197 2.72 -16.94 3.50
N SER A 198 3.65 -16.34 2.77
CA SER A 198 4.61 -15.39 3.31
C SER A 198 4.01 -14.01 3.54
N ILE A 199 2.96 -13.66 2.78
CA ILE A 199 2.25 -12.38 2.90
C ILE A 199 0.93 -12.48 3.66
N THR A 200 0.61 -13.67 4.18
CA THR A 200 -0.63 -13.92 4.94
C THR A 200 -0.34 -14.15 6.43
N GLU A 201 -1.15 -13.56 7.30
CA GLU A 201 -1.09 -13.78 8.75
C GLU A 201 -2.47 -14.15 9.30
N PRO A 202 -2.61 -15.29 10.01
CA PRO A 202 -3.88 -15.69 10.61
C PRO A 202 -4.41 -14.64 11.60
N ILE A 203 -5.68 -14.27 11.47
CA ILE A 203 -6.32 -13.27 12.36
C ILE A 203 -6.26 -13.71 13.83
N ARG A 204 -6.52 -14.98 14.12
CA ARG A 204 -6.45 -15.52 15.48
C ARG A 204 -5.06 -15.38 16.11
N ARG A 205 -4.00 -15.32 15.29
CA ARG A 205 -2.64 -15.04 15.77
C ARG A 205 -2.46 -13.54 16.08
N ILE A 206 -3.03 -12.66 15.27
CA ILE A 206 -2.98 -11.20 15.49
C ILE A 206 -3.68 -10.85 16.80
N ILE A 207 -4.85 -11.44 17.08
CA ILE A 207 -5.68 -11.15 18.26
C ILE A 207 -5.41 -12.07 19.44
N ARG A 208 -4.44 -12.99 19.40
CA ARG A 208 -4.21 -14.05 20.41
C ARG A 208 -4.05 -13.56 21.85
N LYS A 209 -3.63 -12.31 22.03
CA LYS A 209 -3.39 -11.69 23.35
C LYS A 209 -4.54 -10.80 23.82
N THR A 210 -5.67 -10.86 23.14
CA THR A 210 -6.87 -10.05 23.39
C THR A 210 -8.06 -10.96 23.66
N ASP A 211 -9.13 -10.42 24.23
CA ASP A 211 -10.39 -11.13 24.46
C ASP A 211 -11.35 -11.02 23.27
N VAL A 212 -10.84 -10.65 22.07
CA VAL A 212 -11.61 -10.46 20.84
C VAL A 212 -12.10 -11.80 20.31
N GLN A 213 -13.41 -11.90 20.02
CA GLN A 213 -14.06 -13.05 19.38
C GLN A 213 -13.94 -12.91 17.85
N PHE A 214 -13.48 -13.94 17.16
CA PHE A 214 -13.41 -13.95 15.69
C PHE A 214 -14.34 -15.02 15.11
N TYR A 215 -15.22 -14.61 14.21
CA TYR A 215 -16.12 -15.47 13.45
C TYR A 215 -15.73 -15.43 11.96
N GLN A 216 -15.35 -16.60 11.41
CA GLN A 216 -15.12 -16.74 9.98
C GLN A 216 -16.49 -16.88 9.29
N SER A 217 -17.06 -15.77 8.91
CA SER A 217 -18.41 -15.68 8.35
C SER A 217 -18.54 -14.41 7.50
N GLU A 218 -19.46 -14.41 6.56
CA GLU A 218 -19.79 -13.24 5.76
C GLU A 218 -20.96 -12.48 6.42
N CYS A 219 -20.83 -11.16 6.53
CA CYS A 219 -21.94 -10.30 6.89
C CYS A 219 -22.88 -10.17 5.68
N ALA A 220 -24.05 -10.80 5.74
CA ALA A 220 -25.04 -10.78 4.68
C ALA A 220 -25.93 -9.54 4.73
N LYS A 221 -26.22 -9.02 5.93
CA LYS A 221 -27.11 -7.86 6.13
C LYS A 221 -26.73 -7.07 7.37
N ILE A 222 -26.80 -5.76 7.28
CA ILE A 222 -26.70 -4.83 8.40
C ILE A 222 -28.10 -4.23 8.59
N ASP A 223 -28.65 -4.31 9.82
CA ASP A 223 -29.88 -3.63 10.20
C ASP A 223 -29.53 -2.48 11.13
N ALA A 224 -29.62 -1.25 10.60
CA ALA A 224 -29.29 -0.04 11.34
C ALA A 224 -30.30 0.25 12.46
N LYS A 225 -31.58 -0.10 12.27
CA LYS A 225 -32.64 0.23 13.21
C LYS A 225 -32.61 -0.66 14.45
N SER A 226 -32.40 -1.96 14.26
CA SER A 226 -32.32 -2.92 15.36
C SER A 226 -30.91 -3.05 15.96
N LYS A 227 -29.90 -2.34 15.40
CA LYS A 227 -28.47 -2.43 15.74
C LYS A 227 -27.99 -3.90 15.74
N ARG A 228 -28.28 -4.61 14.64
CA ARG A 228 -27.99 -6.04 14.48
C ARG A 228 -27.41 -6.34 13.11
N ILE A 229 -26.51 -7.31 13.05
CA ILE A 229 -26.02 -7.86 11.79
C ILE A 229 -26.46 -9.32 11.63
N LEU A 230 -26.70 -9.74 10.39
CA LEU A 230 -26.91 -11.14 10.01
C LEU A 230 -25.62 -11.67 9.36
N CYS A 231 -25.12 -12.78 9.90
CA CYS A 231 -23.91 -13.43 9.43
C CYS A 231 -24.25 -14.79 8.81
N LYS A 232 -23.63 -15.09 7.68
CA LYS A 232 -23.72 -16.37 6.98
C LYS A 232 -22.42 -17.13 7.08
N HIS A 233 -22.51 -18.42 7.36
CA HIS A 233 -21.31 -19.28 7.35
C HIS A 233 -20.74 -19.39 5.92
N VAL A 234 -19.42 -19.22 5.79
CA VAL A 234 -18.70 -19.44 4.54
C VAL A 234 -17.98 -20.78 4.64
N SER A 235 -18.51 -21.81 3.94
CA SER A 235 -17.87 -23.12 3.85
C SER A 235 -17.39 -23.35 2.42
N GLU A 236 -16.08 -23.43 2.20
CA GLU A 236 -15.50 -23.83 0.92
C GLU A 236 -15.63 -25.36 0.68
N MET A 237 -15.83 -26.13 1.74
CA MET A 237 -15.82 -27.59 1.68
C MET A 237 -17.19 -28.24 1.52
N GLY A 238 -18.30 -27.50 1.52
CA GLY A 238 -19.65 -28.00 1.26
C GLY A 238 -20.15 -29.16 2.12
N ARG A 239 -19.51 -29.47 3.26
CA ARG A 239 -19.75 -30.67 4.06
C ARG A 239 -20.78 -30.52 5.18
N TRP A 240 -21.22 -29.31 5.44
CA TRP A 240 -22.18 -29.06 6.52
C TRP A 240 -23.49 -28.59 5.89
N GLU A 241 -24.44 -29.51 5.76
CA GLU A 241 -25.82 -29.18 5.40
C GLU A 241 -26.52 -28.62 6.66
N GLY A 242 -26.82 -27.34 6.63
CA GLY A 242 -27.57 -26.65 7.67
C GLY A 242 -27.37 -25.14 7.55
N ASP A 243 -28.47 -24.43 7.63
CA ASP A 243 -28.53 -22.97 7.66
C ASP A 243 -27.98 -22.51 9.02
N GLN A 244 -26.66 -22.24 9.09
CA GLN A 244 -25.98 -21.80 10.31
C GLN A 244 -25.85 -20.27 10.34
N ASP A 245 -26.89 -19.59 9.86
CA ASP A 245 -27.00 -18.15 9.97
C ASP A 245 -27.13 -17.77 11.45
N PHE A 246 -26.40 -16.74 11.86
CA PHE A 246 -26.49 -16.21 13.21
C PHE A 246 -26.52 -14.69 13.19
N THR A 247 -27.02 -14.10 14.27
CA THR A 247 -27.08 -12.65 14.41
C THR A 247 -26.20 -12.18 15.55
N LEU A 248 -25.59 -10.99 15.38
CA LEU A 248 -24.87 -10.29 16.44
C LEU A 248 -25.50 -8.91 16.66
N ASP A 249 -25.77 -8.60 17.93
CA ASP A 249 -26.16 -7.26 18.34
C ASP A 249 -24.91 -6.40 18.56
N TYR A 250 -25.00 -5.10 18.27
CA TYR A 250 -23.91 -4.16 18.49
C TYR A 250 -24.38 -2.86 19.15
N ASP A 251 -23.53 -2.27 19.98
CA ASP A 251 -23.63 -0.88 20.40
C ASP A 251 -22.87 0.03 19.43
N LEU A 252 -21.70 -0.46 18.96
CA LEU A 252 -20.84 0.22 18.00
C LEU A 252 -20.49 -0.76 16.87
N LEU A 253 -20.61 -0.30 15.61
CA LEU A 253 -20.30 -1.08 14.42
C LEU A 253 -19.18 -0.41 13.64
N VAL A 254 -18.15 -1.18 13.28
CA VAL A 254 -17.02 -0.73 12.43
C VAL A 254 -17.08 -1.49 11.11
N VAL A 255 -17.46 -0.80 10.04
CA VAL A 255 -17.54 -1.35 8.68
C VAL A 255 -16.21 -1.15 7.97
N ALA A 256 -15.42 -2.22 7.82
CA ALA A 256 -14.11 -2.22 7.20
C ALA A 256 -13.99 -3.34 6.14
N VAL A 257 -15.07 -3.57 5.39
CA VAL A 257 -15.20 -4.69 4.43
C VAL A 257 -14.44 -4.47 3.13
N GLY A 258 -13.86 -3.28 2.91
CA GLY A 258 -13.14 -2.93 1.69
C GLY A 258 -14.04 -2.85 0.46
N ALA A 259 -13.45 -3.00 -0.72
CA ALA A 259 -14.12 -2.93 -2.00
C ALA A 259 -14.04 -4.26 -2.76
N THR A 260 -14.85 -4.44 -3.78
CA THR A 260 -14.79 -5.54 -4.76
C THR A 260 -14.23 -5.04 -6.10
N ASN A 261 -14.05 -5.93 -7.07
CA ASN A 261 -13.65 -5.56 -8.42
C ASN A 261 -14.82 -4.90 -9.16
N ASN A 262 -14.52 -3.95 -10.03
CA ASN A 262 -15.50 -3.30 -10.90
C ASN A 262 -15.13 -3.54 -12.37
N THR A 263 -16.03 -4.14 -13.12
CA THR A 263 -15.86 -4.42 -14.55
C THR A 263 -16.34 -3.28 -15.45
N PHE A 264 -16.86 -2.19 -14.87
CA PHE A 264 -17.49 -1.07 -15.59
C PHE A 264 -18.58 -1.50 -16.58
N GLY A 265 -19.21 -2.66 -16.36
CA GLY A 265 -20.20 -3.23 -17.25
C GLY A 265 -19.64 -3.81 -18.55
N SER A 266 -18.32 -3.97 -18.66
CA SER A 266 -17.70 -4.62 -19.84
C SER A 266 -18.07 -6.10 -19.87
N LYS A 267 -18.65 -6.55 -20.98
CA LYS A 267 -19.13 -7.93 -21.13
C LYS A 267 -17.96 -8.92 -21.12
N GLY A 268 -18.19 -10.10 -20.54
CA GLY A 268 -17.24 -11.21 -20.50
C GLY A 268 -16.03 -11.02 -19.56
N VAL A 269 -15.87 -9.87 -18.92
CA VAL A 269 -14.74 -9.63 -17.99
C VAL A 269 -14.81 -10.57 -16.79
N GLN A 270 -16.02 -10.78 -16.24
CA GLN A 270 -16.21 -11.66 -15.09
C GLN A 270 -15.92 -13.14 -15.42
N GLU A 271 -16.12 -13.54 -16.66
CA GLU A 271 -16.03 -14.92 -17.13
C GLU A 271 -14.61 -15.27 -17.63
N TYR A 272 -13.95 -14.33 -18.29
CA TYR A 272 -12.72 -14.60 -19.05
C TYR A 272 -11.46 -13.90 -18.51
N CYS A 273 -11.58 -13.01 -17.51
CA CYS A 273 -10.43 -12.33 -16.94
C CYS A 273 -10.09 -12.84 -15.54
N HIS A 274 -8.81 -12.85 -15.24
CA HIS A 274 -8.33 -12.99 -13.87
C HIS A 274 -8.31 -11.60 -13.22
N PHE A 275 -8.74 -11.53 -11.97
CA PHE A 275 -8.57 -10.34 -11.13
C PHE A 275 -7.27 -10.44 -10.34
N LEU A 276 -6.81 -9.33 -9.74
CA LEU A 276 -5.62 -9.31 -8.88
C LEU A 276 -5.90 -8.46 -7.64
N LYS A 277 -6.82 -8.93 -6.81
CA LYS A 277 -7.24 -8.25 -5.58
C LYS A 277 -7.11 -9.13 -4.33
N GLU A 278 -7.33 -10.42 -4.48
CA GLU A 278 -7.31 -11.42 -3.41
C GLU A 278 -6.13 -12.38 -3.60
N ILE A 279 -5.78 -13.14 -2.55
CA ILE A 279 -4.63 -14.06 -2.62
C ILE A 279 -4.87 -15.20 -3.62
N GLU A 280 -6.10 -15.69 -3.66
CA GLU A 280 -6.54 -16.75 -4.56
C GLU A 280 -6.48 -16.32 -6.03
N ASP A 281 -6.65 -15.01 -6.29
CA ASP A 281 -6.49 -14.45 -7.63
C ASP A 281 -5.04 -14.57 -8.11
N ALA A 282 -4.07 -14.23 -7.23
CA ALA A 282 -2.66 -14.28 -7.54
C ALA A 282 -2.18 -15.72 -7.80
N GLU A 283 -2.66 -16.69 -7.02
CA GLU A 283 -2.37 -18.12 -7.22
C GLU A 283 -2.93 -18.61 -8.56
N LYS A 284 -4.19 -18.29 -8.90
CA LYS A 284 -4.80 -18.64 -10.19
C LYS A 284 -4.05 -18.04 -11.38
N ILE A 285 -3.58 -16.79 -11.26
CA ILE A 285 -2.77 -16.15 -12.30
C ILE A 285 -1.47 -16.91 -12.49
N ARG A 286 -0.75 -17.25 -11.41
CA ARG A 286 0.50 -18.01 -11.46
C ARG A 286 0.30 -19.36 -12.15
N ASP A 287 -0.72 -20.12 -11.74
CA ASP A 287 -1.06 -21.41 -12.34
C ASP A 287 -1.39 -21.30 -13.83
N CYS A 288 -2.14 -20.26 -14.22
CA CYS A 288 -2.48 -20.01 -15.60
C CYS A 288 -1.23 -19.67 -16.45
N ILE A 289 -0.28 -18.89 -15.95
CA ILE A 289 0.97 -18.59 -16.66
C ILE A 289 1.71 -19.88 -16.98
N VAL A 290 1.93 -20.73 -15.99
CA VAL A 290 2.64 -22.01 -16.18
C VAL A 290 1.89 -22.91 -17.15
N GLU A 291 0.55 -23.02 -17.03
CA GLU A 291 -0.28 -23.81 -17.95
C GLU A 291 -0.17 -23.33 -19.39
N ARG A 292 -0.11 -22.01 -19.64
CA ARG A 292 0.06 -21.46 -20.99
C ARG A 292 1.41 -21.83 -21.60
N PHE A 293 2.48 -21.79 -20.83
CA PHE A 293 3.81 -22.20 -21.30
C PHE A 293 3.88 -23.71 -21.55
N GLU A 294 3.34 -24.54 -20.65
CA GLU A 294 3.28 -25.99 -20.87
C GLU A 294 2.46 -26.34 -22.13
N THR A 295 1.29 -25.72 -22.30
CA THR A 295 0.44 -25.95 -23.46
C THR A 295 1.14 -25.51 -24.75
N ALA A 296 1.78 -24.33 -24.76
CA ALA A 296 2.50 -23.82 -25.93
C ALA A 296 3.73 -24.65 -26.29
N SER A 297 4.28 -25.44 -25.36
CA SER A 297 5.42 -26.34 -25.60
C SER A 297 5.04 -27.59 -26.39
N LEU A 298 3.76 -27.92 -26.49
CA LEU A 298 3.29 -29.11 -27.21
C LEU A 298 3.58 -28.98 -28.70
N PRO A 299 4.02 -30.06 -29.38
CA PRO A 299 4.42 -30.03 -30.79
C PRO A 299 3.25 -29.81 -31.77
N THR A 300 2.02 -29.91 -31.28
CA THR A 300 0.79 -29.73 -32.08
C THR A 300 0.47 -28.30 -32.41
N PHE A 301 1.03 -27.32 -31.67
CA PHE A 301 0.74 -25.89 -31.86
C PHE A 301 1.67 -25.25 -32.89
N SER A 302 1.08 -24.52 -33.82
CA SER A 302 1.79 -23.66 -34.78
C SER A 302 2.39 -22.42 -34.09
N SER A 303 3.35 -21.76 -34.71
CA SER A 303 3.93 -20.53 -34.17
C SER A 303 2.90 -19.41 -33.94
N ASP A 304 1.85 -19.33 -34.76
CA ASP A 304 0.79 -18.35 -34.60
C ASP A 304 -0.13 -18.66 -33.42
N GLU A 305 -0.41 -19.93 -33.18
CA GLU A 305 -1.19 -20.38 -32.03
C GLU A 305 -0.40 -20.18 -30.73
N ARG A 306 0.90 -20.47 -30.72
CA ARG A 306 1.81 -20.20 -29.59
C ARG A 306 1.82 -18.72 -29.23
N ARG A 307 1.96 -17.82 -30.21
CA ARG A 307 1.90 -16.37 -29.98
C ARG A 307 0.58 -15.91 -29.40
N LYS A 308 -0.54 -16.50 -29.78
CA LYS A 308 -1.85 -16.19 -29.16
C LYS A 308 -1.93 -16.71 -27.72
N LEU A 309 -1.46 -17.92 -27.46
CA LEU A 309 -1.45 -18.53 -26.12
C LEU A 309 -0.53 -17.80 -25.15
N LEU A 310 0.61 -17.28 -25.64
CA LEU A 310 1.60 -16.58 -24.83
C LEU A 310 1.46 -15.04 -24.89
N HIS A 311 0.31 -14.56 -25.35
CA HIS A 311 0.00 -13.15 -25.29
C HIS A 311 -0.74 -12.82 -23.99
N PHE A 312 -0.07 -12.14 -23.07
CA PHE A 312 -0.58 -11.73 -21.77
C PHE A 312 -1.04 -10.28 -21.80
N VAL A 313 -2.30 -10.03 -21.45
CA VAL A 313 -2.89 -8.69 -21.47
C VAL A 313 -3.19 -8.23 -20.05
N VAL A 314 -2.66 -7.07 -19.68
CA VAL A 314 -2.92 -6.42 -18.38
C VAL A 314 -3.83 -5.22 -18.62
N VAL A 315 -5.03 -5.24 -18.06
CA VAL A 315 -5.98 -4.14 -18.17
C VAL A 315 -5.91 -3.27 -16.92
N GLY A 316 -5.41 -2.06 -17.08
CA GLY A 316 -5.19 -1.08 -16.03
C GLY A 316 -3.72 -0.72 -15.89
N GLY A 317 -3.36 0.52 -16.22
CA GLY A 317 -2.02 1.08 -16.07
C GLY A 317 -1.81 1.80 -14.74
N GLY A 318 -2.57 1.45 -13.71
CA GLY A 318 -2.33 1.87 -12.33
C GLY A 318 -1.17 1.10 -11.68
N PRO A 319 -0.82 1.41 -10.41
CA PRO A 319 0.31 0.76 -9.73
C PRO A 319 0.27 -0.76 -9.80
N THR A 320 -0.85 -1.39 -9.45
CA THR A 320 -0.99 -2.85 -9.44
C THR A 320 -0.74 -3.47 -10.81
N GLY A 321 -1.30 -2.89 -11.88
CA GLY A 321 -1.13 -3.44 -13.23
C GLY A 321 0.29 -3.25 -13.75
N VAL A 322 0.91 -2.11 -13.48
CA VAL A 322 2.30 -1.84 -13.87
C VAL A 322 3.28 -2.75 -13.11
N GLU A 323 3.12 -2.90 -11.80
CA GLU A 323 3.92 -3.81 -10.99
C GLU A 323 3.79 -5.25 -11.46
N TYR A 324 2.54 -5.70 -11.73
CA TYR A 324 2.31 -7.04 -12.23
C TYR A 324 2.90 -7.26 -13.62
N ALA A 325 2.75 -6.32 -14.55
CA ALA A 325 3.34 -6.42 -15.88
C ALA A 325 4.87 -6.49 -15.83
N ALA A 326 5.49 -5.73 -14.91
CA ALA A 326 6.92 -5.75 -14.67
C ALA A 326 7.41 -7.07 -14.07
N GLU A 327 6.71 -7.59 -13.06
CA GLU A 327 7.01 -8.88 -12.43
C GLU A 327 6.80 -10.06 -13.42
N LEU A 328 5.75 -9.99 -14.26
CA LEU A 328 5.52 -10.99 -15.30
C LEU A 328 6.62 -10.96 -16.36
N HIS A 329 7.05 -9.76 -16.77
CA HIS A 329 8.18 -9.61 -17.68
C HIS A 329 9.45 -10.27 -17.12
N ASP A 330 9.77 -9.97 -15.86
CA ASP A 330 10.95 -10.55 -15.21
C ASP A 330 10.82 -12.08 -15.08
N LEU A 331 9.65 -12.63 -14.74
CA LEU A 331 9.39 -14.06 -14.71
C LEU A 331 9.65 -14.71 -16.08
N ILE A 332 9.13 -14.13 -17.16
CA ILE A 332 9.30 -14.66 -18.51
C ILE A 332 10.77 -14.64 -18.93
N HIS A 333 11.46 -13.51 -18.76
CA HIS A 333 12.82 -13.33 -19.28
C HIS A 333 13.93 -13.90 -18.37
N GLU A 334 13.73 -13.94 -17.05
CA GLU A 334 14.75 -14.42 -16.12
C GLU A 334 14.64 -15.95 -15.87
N ASP A 335 13.42 -16.49 -15.83
CA ASP A 335 13.16 -17.88 -15.41
C ASP A 335 12.57 -18.72 -16.55
N LEU A 336 11.42 -18.34 -17.13
CA LEU A 336 10.74 -19.16 -18.13
C LEU A 336 11.50 -19.26 -19.46
N SER A 337 12.28 -18.25 -19.84
CA SER A 337 13.17 -18.30 -21.01
C SER A 337 14.21 -19.41 -20.91
N ARG A 338 14.64 -19.76 -19.70
CA ARG A 338 15.59 -20.86 -19.46
C ARG A 338 14.92 -22.24 -19.50
N LEU A 339 13.66 -22.31 -19.05
CA LEU A 339 12.87 -23.55 -19.03
C LEU A 339 12.27 -23.84 -20.41
N TYR A 340 11.84 -22.81 -21.13
CA TYR A 340 11.22 -22.90 -22.46
C TYR A 340 11.94 -22.01 -23.49
N PRO A 341 13.22 -22.31 -23.86
CA PRO A 341 14.03 -21.41 -24.71
C PRO A 341 13.43 -21.17 -26.10
N SER A 342 12.64 -22.11 -26.60
CA SER A 342 11.98 -22.01 -27.91
C SER A 342 10.78 -21.08 -27.92
N LEU A 343 10.22 -20.75 -26.76
CA LEU A 343 8.98 -19.97 -26.60
C LEU A 343 9.21 -18.51 -26.18
N GLU A 344 10.42 -18.14 -25.78
CA GLU A 344 10.74 -16.80 -25.31
C GLU A 344 10.30 -15.70 -26.29
N LYS A 345 10.55 -15.92 -27.59
CA LYS A 345 10.22 -14.94 -28.65
C LYS A 345 8.73 -14.86 -28.99
N ASP A 346 7.96 -15.88 -28.60
CA ASP A 346 6.51 -15.93 -28.84
C ASP A 346 5.72 -15.29 -27.69
N ALA A 347 6.33 -15.11 -26.51
CA ALA A 347 5.70 -14.48 -25.36
C ALA A 347 5.66 -12.94 -25.50
N THR A 348 4.49 -12.36 -25.32
CA THR A 348 4.27 -10.91 -25.41
C THR A 348 3.39 -10.40 -24.27
N ILE A 349 3.66 -9.19 -23.80
CA ILE A 349 2.88 -8.52 -22.76
C ILE A 349 2.34 -7.21 -23.31
N THR A 350 1.03 -6.98 -23.15
CA THR A 350 0.37 -5.72 -23.49
C THR A 350 -0.32 -5.14 -22.28
N VAL A 351 -0.02 -3.88 -21.94
CA VAL A 351 -0.73 -3.11 -20.91
C VAL A 351 -1.73 -2.18 -21.59
N VAL A 352 -3.01 -2.29 -21.23
CA VAL A 352 -4.09 -1.45 -21.76
C VAL A 352 -4.52 -0.43 -20.71
N GLN A 353 -4.40 0.85 -21.03
CA GLN A 353 -4.75 1.96 -20.15
C GLN A 353 -5.72 2.94 -20.83
N SER A 354 -6.79 3.31 -20.13
CA SER A 354 -7.79 4.25 -20.64
C SER A 354 -7.40 5.73 -20.49
N ALA A 355 -6.46 6.04 -19.61
CA ALA A 355 -5.89 7.37 -19.44
C ALA A 355 -4.75 7.61 -20.42
N ASP A 356 -4.22 8.85 -20.43
CA ASP A 356 -3.19 9.29 -21.37
C ASP A 356 -1.77 8.84 -20.97
N HIS A 357 -1.60 8.34 -19.73
CA HIS A 357 -0.34 7.80 -19.20
C HIS A 357 -0.61 6.59 -18.30
N ILE A 358 0.37 5.70 -18.16
CA ILE A 358 0.41 4.73 -17.05
C ILE A 358 0.89 5.45 -15.79
N LEU A 359 0.59 4.91 -14.59
CA LEU A 359 0.95 5.51 -13.30
C LEU A 359 0.51 6.97 -13.17
N ASN A 360 -0.67 7.32 -13.69
CA ASN A 360 -1.19 8.69 -13.72
C ASN A 360 -1.46 9.30 -12.33
N SER A 361 -1.36 8.53 -11.26
CA SER A 361 -1.40 9.00 -9.87
C SER A 361 -0.02 9.37 -9.31
N PHE A 362 1.05 9.13 -10.06
CA PHE A 362 2.42 9.49 -9.73
C PHE A 362 2.85 10.77 -10.45
N ASP A 363 3.99 11.31 -10.02
CA ASP A 363 4.65 12.39 -10.75
C ASP A 363 4.87 12.01 -12.22
N ARG A 364 4.67 12.97 -13.12
CA ARG A 364 4.78 12.77 -14.57
C ARG A 364 6.14 12.19 -15.01
N ARG A 365 7.22 12.56 -14.32
CA ARG A 365 8.57 12.02 -14.59
C ARG A 365 8.63 10.51 -14.40
N ILE A 366 7.88 9.98 -13.44
CA ILE A 366 7.78 8.52 -13.18
C ILE A 366 6.99 7.86 -14.29
N SER A 367 5.84 8.42 -14.69
CA SER A 367 5.01 7.91 -15.79
C SER A 367 5.79 7.82 -17.09
N GLU A 368 6.46 8.91 -17.50
CA GLU A 368 7.29 8.96 -18.71
C GLU A 368 8.47 7.98 -18.66
N TYR A 369 9.10 7.83 -17.50
CA TYR A 369 10.18 6.85 -17.33
C TYR A 369 9.67 5.42 -17.47
N ALA A 370 8.54 5.09 -16.83
CA ALA A 370 7.94 3.77 -16.88
C ALA A 370 7.55 3.37 -18.30
N GLU A 371 6.92 4.27 -19.05
CA GLU A 371 6.56 4.07 -20.47
C GLU A 371 7.80 3.81 -21.34
N LYS A 372 8.85 4.62 -21.20
CA LYS A 372 10.12 4.43 -21.92
C LYS A 372 10.81 3.12 -21.55
N LYS A 373 10.76 2.73 -20.26
CA LYS A 373 11.32 1.47 -19.81
C LYS A 373 10.57 0.29 -20.40
N PHE A 374 9.24 0.29 -20.33
CA PHE A 374 8.40 -0.78 -20.87
C PHE A 374 8.58 -0.94 -22.39
N ALA A 375 8.60 0.17 -23.14
CA ALA A 375 8.89 0.13 -24.58
C ALA A 375 10.26 -0.49 -24.89
N ARG A 376 11.29 -0.18 -24.10
CA ARG A 376 12.64 -0.77 -24.26
C ARG A 376 12.67 -2.24 -23.90
N ASP A 377 11.92 -2.65 -22.88
CA ASP A 377 11.86 -4.02 -22.39
C ASP A 377 10.89 -4.89 -23.23
N GLY A 378 10.25 -4.33 -24.29
CA GLY A 378 9.37 -5.06 -25.18
C GLY A 378 7.93 -5.24 -24.68
N VAL A 379 7.54 -4.53 -23.63
CA VAL A 379 6.15 -4.48 -23.15
C VAL A 379 5.37 -3.44 -23.96
N ASP A 380 4.31 -3.87 -24.66
CA ASP A 380 3.44 -2.96 -25.44
C ASP A 380 2.49 -2.19 -24.51
N VAL A 381 2.51 -0.85 -24.58
CA VAL A 381 1.66 0.01 -23.75
C VAL A 381 0.64 0.74 -24.63
N LYS A 382 -0.63 0.36 -24.51
CA LYS A 382 -1.76 0.97 -25.23
C LYS A 382 -2.48 1.97 -24.33
N ILE A 383 -2.11 3.26 -24.45
CA ILE A 383 -2.76 4.37 -23.75
C ILE A 383 -3.96 4.92 -24.54
N GLY A 384 -4.95 5.48 -23.86
CA GLY A 384 -6.17 6.01 -24.48
C GLY A 384 -7.13 4.94 -25.00
N TRP A 385 -6.97 3.67 -24.59
CA TRP A 385 -7.83 2.56 -25.00
C TRP A 385 -8.65 2.03 -23.83
N ARG A 386 -9.93 1.78 -24.07
CA ARG A 386 -10.86 1.17 -23.11
C ARG A 386 -11.30 -0.20 -23.61
N VAL A 387 -11.34 -1.17 -22.71
CA VAL A 387 -11.94 -2.48 -23.00
C VAL A 387 -13.45 -2.34 -23.08
N SER A 388 -14.04 -2.81 -24.16
CA SER A 388 -15.50 -2.84 -24.38
C SER A 388 -16.10 -4.22 -24.10
N GLU A 389 -15.38 -5.27 -24.44
CA GLU A 389 -15.81 -6.64 -24.33
C GLU A 389 -14.61 -7.58 -24.28
N VAL A 390 -14.74 -8.70 -23.59
CA VAL A 390 -13.80 -9.82 -23.59
C VAL A 390 -14.58 -11.08 -23.96
N THR A 391 -14.06 -11.84 -24.92
CA THR A 391 -14.62 -13.14 -25.34
C THR A 391 -13.63 -14.24 -25.01
N ASP A 392 -13.98 -15.49 -25.23
CA ASP A 392 -13.08 -16.65 -25.09
C ASP A 392 -11.82 -16.60 -26.01
N LYS A 393 -11.82 -15.75 -27.04
CA LYS A 393 -10.77 -15.68 -28.08
C LYS A 393 -10.04 -14.35 -28.16
N CYS A 394 -10.71 -13.24 -27.84
CA CYS A 394 -10.12 -11.92 -28.01
C CYS A 394 -10.69 -10.89 -27.02
N ILE A 395 -9.87 -9.87 -26.79
CA ILE A 395 -10.27 -8.65 -26.09
C ILE A 395 -10.53 -7.55 -27.13
N CYS A 396 -11.67 -6.87 -26.98
CA CYS A 396 -12.11 -5.78 -27.86
C CYS A 396 -11.82 -4.42 -27.20
N LEU A 397 -11.02 -3.59 -27.87
CA LEU A 397 -10.60 -2.29 -27.39
C LEU A 397 -11.29 -1.18 -28.19
N LYS A 398 -11.76 -0.14 -27.50
CA LYS A 398 -12.27 1.10 -28.12
C LYS A 398 -11.33 2.25 -27.81
N SER A 399 -10.97 3.02 -28.83
CA SER A 399 -10.20 4.25 -28.65
C SER A 399 -11.06 5.33 -27.97
N LYS A 400 -10.49 6.01 -26.97
CA LYS A 400 -11.11 7.15 -26.29
C LYS A 400 -11.25 8.36 -27.22
N ASN A 401 -10.26 8.56 -28.12
CA ASN A 401 -10.16 9.77 -28.93
C ASN A 401 -11.05 9.73 -30.17
N THR A 402 -11.27 8.57 -30.77
CA THR A 402 -12.02 8.41 -32.01
C THR A 402 -13.35 7.69 -31.86
N GLY A 403 -13.65 7.14 -30.68
CA GLY A 403 -14.92 6.52 -30.28
C GLY A 403 -15.38 5.29 -31.08
N ASN A 404 -15.01 5.21 -32.36
CA ASN A 404 -15.48 4.23 -33.33
C ASN A 404 -14.45 3.17 -33.74
N ILE A 405 -13.18 3.33 -33.40
CA ILE A 405 -12.16 2.32 -33.73
C ILE A 405 -12.21 1.22 -32.68
N VAL A 406 -12.62 0.03 -33.13
CA VAL A 406 -12.57 -1.20 -32.34
C VAL A 406 -11.40 -2.03 -32.83
N GLN A 407 -10.43 -2.29 -31.95
CA GLN A 407 -9.33 -3.22 -32.19
C GLN A 407 -9.61 -4.52 -31.47
N GLN A 408 -9.58 -5.63 -32.17
CA GLN A 408 -9.61 -6.97 -31.57
C GLN A 408 -8.19 -7.49 -31.41
N MET A 409 -7.90 -8.07 -30.28
CA MET A 409 -6.60 -8.58 -29.92
C MET A 409 -6.75 -9.97 -29.29
N PRO A 410 -6.19 -11.03 -29.91
CA PRO A 410 -6.19 -12.36 -29.33
C PRO A 410 -5.32 -12.37 -28.07
N TYR A 411 -5.62 -13.25 -27.13
CA TYR A 411 -4.90 -13.36 -25.86
C TYR A 411 -4.81 -14.80 -25.39
N GLY A 412 -3.82 -15.11 -24.55
CA GLY A 412 -3.73 -16.33 -23.79
C GLY A 412 -4.23 -16.15 -22.36
N MET A 413 -4.04 -14.97 -21.78
CA MET A 413 -4.55 -14.61 -20.45
C MET A 413 -4.80 -13.09 -20.36
N VAL A 414 -5.87 -12.71 -19.68
CA VAL A 414 -6.18 -11.30 -19.36
C VAL A 414 -6.21 -11.14 -17.84
N VAL A 415 -5.43 -10.17 -17.33
CA VAL A 415 -5.50 -9.75 -15.93
C VAL A 415 -6.16 -8.39 -15.81
N TRP A 416 -7.25 -8.33 -15.07
CA TRP A 416 -8.03 -7.13 -14.82
C TRP A 416 -7.62 -6.48 -13.50
N SER A 417 -6.81 -5.43 -13.57
CA SER A 417 -6.24 -4.71 -12.42
C SER A 417 -6.77 -3.28 -12.28
N THR A 418 -7.98 -3.02 -12.77
CA THR A 418 -8.59 -1.69 -12.77
C THR A 418 -10.00 -1.72 -12.18
N GLY A 419 -10.38 -0.61 -11.55
CA GLY A 419 -11.74 -0.41 -11.02
C GLY A 419 -11.99 -1.13 -9.70
N ILE A 420 -12.54 -0.37 -8.76
CA ILE A 420 -13.05 -0.87 -7.48
C ILE A 420 -14.55 -0.59 -7.40
N GLY A 421 -15.29 -1.51 -6.81
CA GLY A 421 -16.73 -1.46 -6.62
C GLY A 421 -17.12 -1.65 -5.17
N THR A 422 -18.33 -1.25 -4.84
CA THR A 422 -18.90 -1.39 -3.50
C THR A 422 -19.39 -2.82 -3.30
N ARG A 423 -19.17 -3.38 -2.13
CA ARG A 423 -19.72 -4.70 -1.78
C ARG A 423 -21.25 -4.65 -1.61
N PRO A 424 -21.99 -5.70 -2.00
CA PRO A 424 -23.46 -5.72 -1.93
C PRO A 424 -24.01 -5.35 -0.56
N VAL A 425 -23.44 -5.88 0.53
CA VAL A 425 -23.87 -5.58 1.91
C VAL A 425 -23.78 -4.08 2.24
N VAL A 426 -22.79 -3.37 1.66
CA VAL A 426 -22.64 -1.92 1.83
C VAL A 426 -23.68 -1.18 1.01
N THR A 427 -23.96 -1.62 -0.22
CA THR A 427 -25.00 -1.03 -1.08
C THR A 427 -26.38 -1.15 -0.43
N ASP A 428 -26.70 -2.33 0.11
CA ASP A 428 -27.95 -2.56 0.83
C ASP A 428 -28.06 -1.69 2.10
N PHE A 429 -26.96 -1.56 2.83
CA PHE A 429 -26.92 -0.71 4.02
C PHE A 429 -27.08 0.76 3.66
N MET A 430 -26.41 1.25 2.61
CA MET A 430 -26.54 2.62 2.10
C MET A 430 -27.99 2.95 1.73
N ALA A 431 -28.69 2.02 1.09
CA ALA A 431 -30.12 2.18 0.75
C ALA A 431 -30.99 2.36 2.01
N GLN A 432 -30.69 1.65 3.11
CA GLN A 432 -31.43 1.76 4.38
C GLN A 432 -31.29 3.12 5.06
N ILE A 433 -30.11 3.75 4.94
CA ILE A 433 -29.76 5.01 5.64
C ILE A 433 -29.88 6.26 4.75
N GLY A 434 -30.47 6.12 3.54
CA GLY A 434 -30.69 7.24 2.62
C GLY A 434 -29.44 7.69 1.86
N GLN A 435 -28.45 6.81 1.69
CA GLN A 435 -27.22 7.05 0.91
C GLN A 435 -27.17 6.23 -0.40
N GLY A 436 -28.31 5.75 -0.90
CA GLY A 436 -28.37 4.80 -2.01
C GLY A 436 -27.89 5.32 -3.37
N ASP A 437 -27.76 6.62 -3.54
CA ASP A 437 -27.23 7.31 -4.73
C ASP A 437 -25.69 7.41 -4.74
N ARG A 438 -25.04 7.08 -3.63
CA ARG A 438 -23.59 7.17 -3.48
C ARG A 438 -22.89 5.88 -3.92
N ARG A 439 -21.59 6.00 -4.21
CA ARG A 439 -20.75 4.83 -4.54
C ARG A 439 -20.25 4.09 -3.31
N VAL A 440 -19.94 4.81 -2.24
CA VAL A 440 -19.40 4.29 -0.98
C VAL A 440 -20.07 5.02 0.18
N LEU A 441 -19.99 4.48 1.39
CA LEU A 441 -20.51 5.09 2.60
C LEU A 441 -19.89 6.48 2.81
N ALA A 442 -20.73 7.49 2.98
CA ALA A 442 -20.30 8.81 3.39
C ALA A 442 -20.13 8.84 4.91
N THR A 443 -18.98 9.30 5.34
CA THR A 443 -18.65 9.51 6.75
C THR A 443 -18.29 10.95 7.02
N ASP A 444 -18.42 11.37 8.27
CA ASP A 444 -17.86 12.61 8.76
C ASP A 444 -16.32 12.53 8.93
N GLN A 445 -15.73 13.59 9.43
CA GLN A 445 -14.29 13.69 9.66
C GLN A 445 -13.78 12.79 10.79
N TRP A 446 -14.66 12.25 11.64
CA TRP A 446 -14.37 11.27 12.69
C TRP A 446 -14.66 9.83 12.28
N LEU A 447 -14.94 9.61 10.98
CA LEU A 447 -15.24 8.30 10.38
C LEU A 447 -16.59 7.71 10.80
N GLN A 448 -17.48 8.49 11.43
CA GLN A 448 -18.84 8.06 11.71
C GLN A 448 -19.69 8.16 10.44
N VAL A 449 -20.50 7.15 10.18
CA VAL A 449 -21.38 7.13 9.01
C VAL A 449 -22.45 8.21 9.15
N ALA A 450 -22.57 9.08 8.15
CA ALA A 450 -23.59 10.14 8.15
C ALA A 450 -24.99 9.56 8.28
N ASN A 451 -25.81 10.16 9.14
CA ASN A 451 -27.17 9.74 9.48
C ASN A 451 -27.29 8.38 10.19
N CYS A 452 -26.20 7.85 10.76
CA CYS A 452 -26.25 6.57 11.47
C CYS A 452 -25.36 6.56 12.71
N GLU A 453 -25.97 6.81 13.86
CA GLU A 453 -25.25 6.88 15.14
C GLU A 453 -24.68 5.51 15.56
N GLY A 454 -23.42 5.51 16.02
CA GLY A 454 -22.73 4.32 16.49
C GLY A 454 -22.20 3.42 15.38
N VAL A 455 -22.28 3.85 14.12
CA VAL A 455 -21.72 3.14 12.97
C VAL A 455 -20.56 3.95 12.39
N TYR A 456 -19.42 3.30 12.22
CA TYR A 456 -18.19 3.87 11.64
C TYR A 456 -17.81 3.08 10.40
N ALA A 457 -17.21 3.75 9.40
CA ALA A 457 -16.79 3.08 8.18
C ALA A 457 -15.37 3.52 7.76
N LEU A 458 -14.55 2.54 7.35
CA LEU A 458 -13.11 2.69 7.14
C LEU A 458 -12.63 2.05 5.83
N GLY A 459 -11.60 2.59 5.23
CA GLY A 459 -10.95 2.06 4.03
C GLY A 459 -11.81 2.20 2.79
N ASP A 460 -11.64 1.27 1.84
CA ASP A 460 -12.20 1.38 0.48
C ASP A 460 -13.75 1.37 0.42
N CYS A 461 -14.44 0.96 1.50
CA CYS A 461 -15.92 0.97 1.55
C CYS A 461 -16.51 2.33 1.95
N ALA A 462 -15.68 3.30 2.32
CA ALA A 462 -16.12 4.60 2.84
C ALA A 462 -15.33 5.76 2.23
N SER A 463 -15.93 6.95 2.28
CA SER A 463 -15.27 8.21 1.92
C SER A 463 -15.71 9.29 2.91
N ILE A 464 -14.73 10.03 3.43
CA ILE A 464 -15.00 11.19 4.28
C ILE A 464 -15.64 12.27 3.42
N GLU A 465 -16.79 12.75 3.86
CA GLU A 465 -17.45 13.91 3.28
C GLU A 465 -16.72 15.16 3.77
N GLN A 466 -15.92 15.73 2.89
CA GLN A 466 -15.18 16.94 3.22
C GLN A 466 -16.13 18.14 3.14
N GLN A 467 -16.19 18.91 4.22
CA GLN A 467 -16.90 20.19 4.20
C GLN A 467 -16.23 21.11 3.19
N ARG A 468 -17.04 21.74 2.36
CA ARG A 468 -16.54 22.73 1.40
C ARG A 468 -16.32 24.04 2.12
N ILE A 469 -15.13 24.60 1.99
CA ILE A 469 -14.84 25.94 2.52
C ILE A 469 -15.78 26.97 1.90
N CYS A 470 -16.16 26.76 0.62
CA CYS A 470 -17.10 27.61 -0.09
C CYS A 470 -18.45 27.79 0.61
N ASP A 471 -18.93 26.77 1.30
CA ASP A 471 -20.24 26.80 1.96
C ASP A 471 -20.18 27.65 3.24
N ASP A 472 -19.00 27.80 3.84
CA ASP A 472 -18.77 28.52 5.10
C ASP A 472 -18.07 29.89 4.93
N VAL A 473 -17.85 30.33 3.68
CA VAL A 473 -17.07 31.55 3.37
C VAL A 473 -17.55 32.77 4.16
N ILE A 474 -18.86 32.96 4.32
CA ILE A 474 -19.43 34.11 5.04
C ILE A 474 -19.05 34.03 6.52
N ASN A 475 -19.27 32.90 7.15
CA ASN A 475 -18.95 32.68 8.56
C ASN A 475 -17.45 32.84 8.83
N LEU A 476 -16.62 32.32 7.91
CA LEU A 476 -15.16 32.43 8.00
C LEU A 476 -14.68 33.86 7.82
N PHE A 477 -15.31 34.64 6.94
CA PHE A 477 -14.99 36.03 6.74
C PHE A 477 -15.38 36.87 7.97
N GLU A 478 -16.57 36.63 8.54
CA GLU A 478 -17.02 37.32 9.77
C GLU A 478 -16.12 36.99 10.99
N LEU A 479 -15.59 35.74 11.04
CA LEU A 479 -14.62 35.35 12.06
C LEU A 479 -13.28 36.06 11.88
N ALA A 480 -12.87 36.24 10.62
CA ALA A 480 -11.62 36.88 10.25
C ALA A 480 -11.61 38.39 10.42
N ASP A 481 -12.71 39.07 10.05
CA ASP A 481 -12.89 40.52 10.13
C ASP A 481 -13.19 40.97 11.57
N LYS A 482 -12.14 40.94 12.40
CA LYS A 482 -12.25 41.25 13.84
C LYS A 482 -12.60 42.69 14.13
N ASP A 483 -12.17 43.61 13.28
CA ASP A 483 -12.39 45.07 13.41
C ASP A 483 -13.67 45.53 12.71
N LYS A 484 -14.38 44.63 12.01
CA LYS A 484 -15.60 44.90 11.24
C LYS A 484 -15.41 45.96 10.16
N SER A 485 -14.25 46.03 9.57
CA SER A 485 -13.90 46.96 8.51
C SER A 485 -14.51 46.59 7.15
N GLY A 486 -14.96 45.34 6.97
CA GLY A 486 -15.42 44.78 5.71
C GLY A 486 -14.28 44.37 4.78
N PHE A 487 -13.04 44.41 5.25
CA PHE A 487 -11.84 44.01 4.52
C PHE A 487 -10.90 43.24 5.45
N LEU A 488 -10.27 42.18 4.96
CA LEU A 488 -9.26 41.45 5.71
C LEU A 488 -7.87 42.00 5.43
N THR A 489 -7.10 42.20 6.47
CA THR A 489 -5.66 42.41 6.41
C THR A 489 -4.92 41.11 6.15
N ALA A 490 -3.63 41.21 5.80
CA ALA A 490 -2.80 40.01 5.59
C ALA A 490 -2.70 39.14 6.86
N GLU A 491 -2.58 39.80 8.01
CA GLU A 491 -2.45 39.14 9.30
C GLU A 491 -3.75 38.39 9.68
N GLU A 492 -4.91 39.03 9.54
CA GLU A 492 -6.20 38.38 9.79
C GLU A 492 -6.48 37.21 8.86
N PHE A 493 -6.12 37.33 7.57
CA PHE A 493 -6.24 36.23 6.63
C PHE A 493 -5.40 35.02 7.05
N VAL A 494 -4.10 35.23 7.32
CA VAL A 494 -3.17 34.15 7.70
C VAL A 494 -3.61 33.53 9.02
N GLU A 495 -3.95 34.34 10.03
CA GLU A 495 -4.38 33.83 11.33
C GLU A 495 -5.67 33.00 11.21
N THR A 496 -6.64 33.43 10.43
CA THR A 496 -7.90 32.74 10.25
C THR A 496 -7.70 31.44 9.49
N VAL A 497 -6.94 31.44 8.38
CA VAL A 497 -6.68 30.23 7.61
C VAL A 497 -5.89 29.21 8.46
N ASP A 498 -4.93 29.63 9.28
CA ASP A 498 -4.22 28.74 10.19
C ASP A 498 -5.13 28.16 11.30
N GLN A 499 -6.08 28.94 11.83
CA GLN A 499 -7.06 28.47 12.81
C GLN A 499 -8.01 27.43 12.24
N VAL A 500 -8.48 27.61 10.99
CA VAL A 500 -9.44 26.69 10.37
C VAL A 500 -8.79 25.53 9.64
N ARG A 501 -7.47 25.48 9.54
CA ARG A 501 -6.70 24.42 8.88
C ARG A 501 -7.00 23.03 9.42
N SER A 502 -7.25 22.92 10.72
CA SER A 502 -7.62 21.65 11.36
C SER A 502 -9.03 21.18 10.98
N LEU A 503 -9.93 22.10 10.64
CA LEU A 503 -11.30 21.81 10.20
C LEU A 503 -11.37 21.51 8.71
N TYR A 504 -10.45 22.11 7.92
CA TYR A 504 -10.39 22.00 6.46
C TYR A 504 -9.04 21.43 5.99
N PRO A 505 -8.80 20.13 6.14
CA PRO A 505 -7.51 19.49 5.79
C PRO A 505 -7.10 19.64 4.31
N GLN A 506 -8.07 19.95 3.42
CA GLN A 506 -7.83 20.25 2.02
C GLN A 506 -6.96 21.49 1.80
N ILE A 507 -6.88 22.39 2.76
CA ILE A 507 -5.97 23.54 2.70
C ILE A 507 -4.53 23.06 2.61
N ASP A 508 -4.13 22.12 3.45
CA ASP A 508 -2.77 21.55 3.44
C ASP A 508 -2.47 20.84 2.12
N THR A 509 -3.42 20.03 1.64
CA THR A 509 -3.30 19.35 0.35
C THR A 509 -3.13 20.32 -0.81
N TYR A 510 -3.86 21.45 -0.78
CA TYR A 510 -3.75 22.50 -1.80
C TYR A 510 -2.40 23.19 -1.74
N LEU A 511 -1.92 23.55 -0.55
CA LEU A 511 -0.62 24.21 -0.36
C LEU A 511 0.54 23.32 -0.82
N GLU A 512 0.48 22.02 -0.54
CA GLU A 512 1.46 21.05 -1.01
C GLU A 512 1.43 20.90 -2.53
N HIS A 513 0.25 20.77 -3.13
CA HIS A 513 0.09 20.60 -4.59
C HIS A 513 0.58 21.82 -5.40
N GLU A 514 0.37 23.02 -4.89
CA GLU A 514 0.80 24.27 -5.54
C GLU A 514 2.22 24.70 -5.14
N HIS A 515 2.96 23.84 -4.40
CA HIS A 515 4.33 24.12 -3.91
C HIS A 515 4.47 25.43 -3.13
N MET A 516 3.44 25.78 -2.37
CA MET A 516 3.40 27.01 -1.61
C MET A 516 4.13 26.89 -0.26
N GLN A 517 4.90 27.89 0.12
CA GLN A 517 5.52 27.96 1.44
C GLN A 517 4.50 28.44 2.49
N GLY A 518 3.53 27.56 2.85
CA GLY A 518 2.51 27.86 3.85
C GLY A 518 1.41 28.81 3.37
N VAL A 519 0.59 29.27 4.31
CA VAL A 519 -0.62 30.09 4.07
C VAL A 519 -0.30 31.44 3.42
N THR A 520 0.89 31.98 3.65
CA THR A 520 1.37 33.21 3.00
C THR A 520 1.43 33.09 1.48
N GLY A 521 1.75 31.89 0.95
CA GLY A 521 1.70 31.63 -0.49
C GLY A 521 0.29 31.72 -1.08
N LEU A 522 -0.73 31.32 -0.32
CA LEU A 522 -2.14 31.44 -0.72
C LEU A 522 -2.55 32.92 -0.80
N LEU A 523 -2.11 33.73 0.18
CA LEU A 523 -2.32 35.17 0.20
C LEU A 523 -1.66 35.85 -1.00
N ASP A 524 -0.39 35.55 -1.27
CA ASP A 524 0.34 36.10 -2.42
C ASP A 524 -0.33 35.82 -3.75
N LYS A 525 -0.90 34.60 -3.90
CA LYS A 525 -1.65 34.22 -5.10
C LYS A 525 -2.97 34.99 -5.20
N ALA A 526 -3.68 35.15 -4.08
CA ALA A 526 -4.92 35.93 -4.02
C ALA A 526 -4.69 37.43 -4.38
N ILE A 527 -3.55 38.00 -3.97
CA ILE A 527 -3.16 39.38 -4.29
C ILE A 527 -2.75 39.51 -5.77
N LYS A 528 -1.95 38.61 -6.30
CA LYS A 528 -1.49 38.63 -7.69
C LYS A 528 -2.65 38.50 -8.69
N ASP A 529 -3.63 37.67 -8.39
CA ASP A 529 -4.84 37.51 -9.21
C ASP A 529 -5.69 38.83 -9.20
N GLY A 530 -5.55 39.67 -8.18
CA GLY A 530 -6.29 40.94 -8.01
C GLY A 530 -5.69 42.21 -8.64
N LYS A 531 -4.46 42.17 -9.17
CA LYS A 531 -3.77 43.34 -9.82
C LYS A 531 -3.64 44.61 -8.98
N GLN A 532 -3.68 44.56 -7.66
CA GLN A 532 -3.53 45.72 -6.76
C GLN A 532 -2.42 45.55 -5.73
N SER A 533 -1.75 46.63 -5.38
CA SER A 533 -0.61 46.67 -4.45
C SER A 533 -0.98 46.79 -2.97
N THR A 534 -2.26 46.84 -2.61
CA THR A 534 -2.74 46.92 -1.23
C THR A 534 -3.35 45.59 -0.78
N VAL A 535 -2.89 45.09 0.37
CA VAL A 535 -3.28 43.83 0.99
C VAL A 535 -4.61 43.99 1.74
N GLN A 536 -5.70 44.29 1.02
CA GLN A 536 -7.05 44.29 1.56
C GLN A 536 -7.92 43.35 0.74
N LEU A 537 -8.44 42.31 1.37
CA LEU A 537 -9.30 41.30 0.76
C LEU A 537 -10.74 41.55 1.18
N ASP A 538 -11.61 41.88 0.22
CA ASP A 538 -13.06 41.88 0.44
C ASP A 538 -13.61 40.43 0.47
N LEU A 539 -14.84 40.25 0.94
CA LEU A 539 -15.52 38.95 1.02
C LEU A 539 -15.45 38.16 -0.29
N LYS A 540 -15.59 38.87 -1.42
CA LYS A 540 -15.57 38.20 -2.75
C LYS A 540 -14.22 37.63 -3.08
N ARG A 541 -13.13 38.36 -2.81
CA ARG A 541 -11.75 37.91 -3.07
C ARG A 541 -11.31 36.81 -2.09
N PHE A 542 -11.66 36.98 -0.83
CA PHE A 542 -11.48 35.97 0.19
C PHE A 542 -12.16 34.67 -0.25
N GLY A 543 -13.45 34.73 -0.63
CA GLY A 543 -14.17 33.57 -1.16
C GLY A 543 -13.53 32.98 -2.39
N GLN A 544 -13.07 33.78 -3.36
CA GLN A 544 -12.37 33.28 -4.53
C GLN A 544 -11.05 32.56 -4.18
N ALA A 545 -10.30 33.05 -3.21
CA ALA A 545 -9.05 32.44 -2.78
C ALA A 545 -9.28 31.08 -2.10
N VAL A 546 -10.21 31.04 -1.14
CA VAL A 546 -10.51 29.80 -0.39
C VAL A 546 -11.32 28.80 -1.20
N CYS A 547 -12.23 29.24 -2.08
CA CYS A 547 -12.99 28.33 -2.95
C CYS A 547 -12.11 27.65 -4.02
N LYS A 548 -10.95 28.22 -4.37
CA LYS A 548 -9.97 27.51 -5.21
C LYS A 548 -9.41 26.28 -4.54
N VAL A 549 -9.31 26.29 -3.22
CA VAL A 549 -8.90 25.11 -2.44
C VAL A 549 -9.88 23.97 -2.64
N ASP A 550 -11.19 24.26 -2.65
CA ASP A 550 -12.23 23.24 -2.88
C ASP A 550 -12.22 22.65 -4.30
N SER A 551 -11.70 23.37 -5.30
CA SER A 551 -11.55 22.84 -6.65
C SER A 551 -10.56 21.67 -6.74
N GLN A 552 -9.68 21.55 -5.75
CA GLN A 552 -8.71 20.45 -5.60
C GLN A 552 -9.20 19.35 -4.64
N LEU A 553 -10.44 19.45 -4.16
CA LEU A 553 -11.04 18.39 -3.35
C LEU A 553 -11.03 17.08 -4.14
N LYS A 554 -10.11 16.19 -3.78
CA LYS A 554 -10.08 14.83 -4.26
C LYS A 554 -10.49 13.92 -3.12
N SER A 555 -11.37 12.97 -3.40
CA SER A 555 -11.62 11.88 -2.45
C SER A 555 -10.29 11.22 -2.10
N MET A 556 -10.11 10.84 -0.84
CA MET A 556 -8.91 10.11 -0.43
C MET A 556 -8.72 8.85 -1.29
N PRO A 557 -7.48 8.54 -1.70
CA PRO A 557 -7.23 7.37 -2.53
C PRO A 557 -7.56 6.09 -1.74
N ALA A 558 -8.17 5.13 -2.41
CA ALA A 558 -8.45 3.81 -1.85
C ALA A 558 -7.13 3.00 -1.77
N THR A 559 -6.35 3.24 -0.73
CA THR A 559 -5.03 2.65 -0.51
C THR A 559 -4.89 2.02 0.88
N ALA A 560 -3.97 1.07 0.97
CA ALA A 560 -3.58 0.45 2.24
C ALA A 560 -3.14 1.49 3.30
N GLN A 561 -2.46 2.57 2.87
CA GLN A 561 -2.02 3.63 3.77
C GLN A 561 -3.19 4.39 4.41
N VAL A 562 -4.19 4.76 3.63
CA VAL A 562 -5.40 5.44 4.13
C VAL A 562 -6.13 4.51 5.09
N ALA A 563 -6.36 3.27 4.68
CA ALA A 563 -7.07 2.28 5.49
C ALA A 563 -6.37 2.00 6.83
N ASP A 564 -5.04 1.84 6.83
CA ASP A 564 -4.23 1.64 8.04
C ASP A 564 -4.35 2.84 8.99
N GLN A 565 -4.16 4.07 8.47
CA GLN A 565 -4.22 5.29 9.28
C GLN A 565 -5.61 5.52 9.86
N GLN A 566 -6.68 5.25 9.10
CA GLN A 566 -8.06 5.31 9.59
C GLN A 566 -8.32 4.31 10.72
N GLY A 567 -7.83 3.06 10.57
CA GLY A 567 -7.95 2.05 11.62
C GLY A 567 -7.25 2.44 12.91
N VAL A 568 -6.01 2.95 12.81
CA VAL A 568 -5.24 3.46 13.96
C VAL A 568 -5.94 4.65 14.63
N TYR A 569 -6.44 5.58 13.83
CA TYR A 569 -7.14 6.76 14.32
C TYR A 569 -8.41 6.39 15.09
N LEU A 570 -9.29 5.57 14.51
CA LEU A 570 -10.54 5.19 15.15
C LEU A 570 -10.31 4.40 16.44
N ALA A 571 -9.31 3.51 16.47
CA ALA A 571 -8.93 2.81 17.69
C ALA A 571 -8.52 3.77 18.83
N ARG A 572 -7.76 4.84 18.49
CA ARG A 572 -7.40 5.88 19.46
C ARG A 572 -8.63 6.64 19.97
N CYS A 573 -9.58 6.93 19.07
CA CYS A 573 -10.85 7.55 19.44
C CYS A 573 -11.60 6.69 20.45
N PHE A 574 -11.76 5.40 20.16
CA PHE A 574 -12.44 4.45 21.06
C PHE A 574 -11.72 4.31 22.40
N ASN A 575 -10.40 4.22 22.42
CA ASN A 575 -9.61 4.14 23.64
C ASN A 575 -9.75 5.37 24.54
N LYS A 576 -9.93 6.57 23.94
CA LYS A 576 -10.19 7.79 24.71
C LYS A 576 -11.61 7.86 25.24
N LEU A 577 -12.60 7.43 24.43
CA LEU A 577 -14.01 7.31 24.85
C LEU A 577 -14.19 6.40 26.08
N ALA A 578 -13.49 5.29 26.06
CA ALA A 578 -13.58 4.35 27.17
C ALA A 578 -13.07 4.94 28.50
N LYS A 579 -12.05 5.82 28.41
CA LYS A 579 -11.44 6.45 29.59
C LYS A 579 -12.23 7.63 30.11
N ASP A 580 -12.83 8.39 29.23
CA ASP A 580 -13.61 9.60 29.58
C ASP A 580 -14.86 9.71 28.68
N PRO A 581 -15.97 9.07 29.09
CA PRO A 581 -17.23 9.12 28.38
C PRO A 581 -17.85 10.54 28.27
N THR A 582 -17.40 11.47 29.11
CA THR A 582 -17.90 12.87 29.12
C THR A 582 -17.19 13.75 28.10
N ASN A 583 -16.15 13.24 27.46
CA ASN A 583 -15.35 13.96 26.46
C ASN A 583 -15.99 13.91 25.05
N ILE A 584 -17.32 14.08 25.04
CA ILE A 584 -18.13 14.16 23.82
C ILE A 584 -18.63 15.60 23.71
N ASP A 585 -18.55 16.17 22.51
CA ASP A 585 -19.14 17.48 22.22
C ASP A 585 -20.67 17.40 22.05
N SER A 586 -21.33 18.54 21.86
CA SER A 586 -22.78 18.62 21.65
C SER A 586 -23.26 17.93 20.36
N GLY A 587 -22.36 17.57 19.46
CA GLY A 587 -22.64 16.83 18.21
C GLY A 587 -22.44 15.32 18.33
N GLY A 588 -22.07 14.81 19.52
CA GLY A 588 -21.79 13.38 19.73
C GLY A 588 -20.39 12.94 19.29
N HIS A 589 -19.54 13.89 18.88
CA HIS A 589 -18.16 13.66 18.51
C HIS A 589 -17.21 13.85 19.70
N HIS A 590 -16.08 13.15 19.62
CA HIS A 590 -15.03 13.40 20.60
C HIS A 590 -14.47 14.81 20.43
N LYS A 591 -14.03 15.43 21.51
CA LYS A 591 -13.12 16.58 21.49
C LYS A 591 -11.73 16.20 20.95
N LEU A 592 -11.71 15.31 19.95
CA LEU A 592 -10.52 14.86 19.25
C LEU A 592 -10.43 15.62 17.93
N GLU A 593 -9.19 15.90 17.54
CA GLU A 593 -8.92 16.40 16.19
C GLU A 593 -9.51 15.46 15.14
N PRO A 594 -10.10 15.97 14.05
CA PRO A 594 -10.57 15.18 12.93
C PRO A 594 -9.49 14.28 12.33
N PHE A 595 -9.88 13.27 11.57
CA PHE A 595 -8.94 12.41 10.86
C PHE A 595 -8.18 13.23 9.81
N HIS A 596 -6.87 13.18 9.90
CA HIS A 596 -5.97 13.79 8.92
C HIS A 596 -5.09 12.73 8.27
N TYR A 597 -5.20 12.59 6.93
CA TYR A 597 -4.37 11.68 6.16
C TYR A 597 -2.98 12.26 5.94
N ARG A 598 -1.95 11.48 6.23
CA ARG A 598 -0.55 11.82 5.95
C ARG A 598 -0.04 10.93 4.84
N HIS A 599 0.26 11.53 3.69
CA HIS A 599 0.89 10.82 2.59
C HIS A 599 2.34 10.47 2.96
N LEU A 600 2.69 9.18 2.93
CA LEU A 600 4.03 8.68 3.30
C LEU A 600 4.90 8.39 2.08
N GLY A 601 4.44 8.72 0.89
CA GLY A 601 5.05 8.37 -0.38
C GLY A 601 4.49 7.07 -0.96
N GLN A 602 4.89 6.79 -2.19
CA GLN A 602 4.45 5.61 -2.94
C GLN A 602 5.59 5.05 -3.79
N PHE A 603 5.53 3.75 -4.06
CA PHE A 603 6.52 3.03 -4.85
C PHE A 603 5.85 2.34 -6.02
N ALA A 604 6.58 2.21 -7.13
CA ALA A 604 6.20 1.42 -8.28
C ALA A 604 7.42 0.62 -8.78
N PRO A 605 7.55 -0.67 -8.44
CA PRO A 605 8.49 -1.59 -9.08
C PRO A 605 8.24 -1.66 -10.59
N LEU A 606 9.31 -1.50 -11.37
CA LEU A 606 9.25 -1.44 -12.84
C LEU A 606 9.96 -2.61 -13.52
N GLY A 607 10.38 -3.63 -12.75
CA GLY A 607 11.13 -4.78 -13.24
C GLY A 607 12.63 -4.53 -13.42
N GLY A 608 13.40 -5.62 -13.58
CA GLY A 608 14.85 -5.55 -13.72
C GLY A 608 15.57 -4.92 -12.52
N GLU A 609 15.06 -5.13 -11.30
CA GLU A 609 15.58 -4.55 -10.05
C GLU A 609 15.55 -3.01 -10.03
N VAL A 610 14.58 -2.40 -10.72
CA VAL A 610 14.37 -0.95 -10.78
C VAL A 610 13.01 -0.60 -10.21
N THR A 611 12.99 0.27 -9.23
CA THR A 611 11.77 0.84 -8.64
C THR A 611 11.77 2.36 -8.81
N ALA A 612 10.60 2.92 -9.09
CA ALA A 612 10.34 4.34 -8.96
C ALA A 612 9.67 4.62 -7.61
N ALA A 613 10.02 5.73 -6.99
CA ALA A 613 9.42 6.20 -5.75
C ALA A 613 9.11 7.69 -5.84
N GLU A 614 7.96 8.04 -5.33
CA GLU A 614 7.57 9.41 -5.02
C GLU A 614 7.44 9.53 -3.51
N LEU A 615 8.24 10.39 -2.91
CA LEU A 615 8.32 10.55 -1.47
C LEU A 615 7.88 11.97 -1.09
N PRO A 616 7.45 12.23 0.16
CA PRO A 616 7.02 13.54 0.60
C PRO A 616 8.04 14.64 0.28
N GLY A 617 7.58 15.82 -0.17
CA GLY A 617 8.43 16.94 -0.59
C GLY A 617 8.89 16.84 -2.04
N ASP A 618 8.07 16.28 -2.93
CA ASP A 618 8.27 16.15 -4.40
C ASP A 618 9.56 15.43 -4.79
N TRP A 619 10.06 14.60 -3.91
CA TRP A 619 11.28 13.86 -4.17
C TRP A 619 10.98 12.59 -4.96
N VAL A 620 11.41 12.59 -6.21
CA VAL A 620 11.34 11.43 -7.11
C VAL A 620 12.69 10.72 -7.11
N SER A 621 12.67 9.41 -6.90
CA SER A 621 13.84 8.55 -6.98
C SER A 621 13.56 7.34 -7.85
N ILE A 622 14.45 7.03 -8.80
CA ILE A 622 14.29 5.91 -9.72
C ILE A 622 15.60 5.15 -9.81
N GLY A 623 15.55 3.82 -9.71
CA GLY A 623 16.71 2.96 -9.92
C GLY A 623 16.87 1.85 -8.89
N HIS A 624 18.06 1.20 -8.92
CA HIS A 624 18.39 0.07 -8.03
C HIS A 624 18.48 0.46 -6.54
N SER A 625 18.91 1.69 -6.22
CA SER A 625 18.93 2.17 -4.83
C SER A 625 17.51 2.30 -4.26
N THR A 626 16.58 2.72 -5.11
CA THR A 626 15.16 2.81 -4.76
C THR A 626 14.53 1.43 -4.58
N GLN A 627 14.99 0.43 -5.35
CA GLN A 627 14.59 -0.97 -5.16
C GLN A 627 14.98 -1.49 -3.76
N TRP A 628 16.20 -1.22 -3.30
CA TRP A 628 16.63 -1.59 -1.95
C TRP A 628 15.83 -0.87 -0.85
N LEU A 629 15.48 0.39 -1.08
CA LEU A 629 14.60 1.13 -0.19
C LEU A 629 13.22 0.48 -0.14
N TRP A 630 12.65 0.09 -1.31
CA TRP A 630 11.38 -0.62 -1.40
C TRP A 630 11.40 -1.94 -0.62
N TYR A 631 12.42 -2.79 -0.80
CA TYR A 631 12.59 -4.03 -0.02
C TYR A 631 12.59 -3.75 1.49
N SER A 632 13.33 -2.74 1.92
CA SER A 632 13.45 -2.37 3.35
C SER A 632 12.13 -1.89 3.93
N VAL A 633 11.41 -1.03 3.21
CA VAL A 633 10.11 -0.50 3.63
C VAL A 633 9.07 -1.61 3.66
N TYR A 634 8.95 -2.42 2.61
CA TYR A 634 7.93 -3.46 2.51
C TYR A 634 8.17 -4.61 3.51
N ALA A 635 9.42 -4.95 3.80
CA ALA A 635 9.74 -5.85 4.91
C ALA A 635 9.33 -5.26 6.26
N SER A 636 9.59 -3.97 6.50
CA SER A 636 9.26 -3.31 7.77
C SER A 636 7.76 -3.16 8.01
N LEU A 637 6.98 -3.00 6.95
CA LEU A 637 5.52 -2.83 6.99
C LEU A 637 4.76 -4.14 7.21
N GLN A 638 5.41 -5.30 7.13
CA GLN A 638 4.76 -6.58 7.38
C GLN A 638 4.10 -6.63 8.76
N VAL A 639 2.92 -7.24 8.83
CA VAL A 639 2.05 -7.23 10.01
C VAL A 639 2.64 -7.95 11.21
N SER A 640 3.52 -8.94 10.99
CA SER A 640 4.17 -9.76 12.02
C SER A 640 5.64 -10.03 11.72
N TRP A 641 6.40 -10.45 12.73
CA TRP A 641 7.78 -10.90 12.56
C TRP A 641 7.87 -12.13 11.65
N ARG A 642 6.89 -13.03 11.74
CA ARG A 642 6.82 -14.22 10.89
C ARG A 642 6.80 -13.81 9.41
N THR A 643 5.87 -12.95 9.00
CA THR A 643 5.74 -12.52 7.61
C THR A 643 6.97 -11.74 7.14
N ARG A 644 7.61 -10.93 8.01
CA ARG A 644 8.88 -10.25 7.69
C ARG A 644 9.98 -11.23 7.30
N VAL A 645 10.19 -12.25 8.15
CA VAL A 645 11.23 -13.26 7.91
C VAL A 645 10.93 -14.05 6.65
N LEU A 646 9.68 -14.47 6.44
CA LEU A 646 9.29 -15.27 5.29
C LEU A 646 9.46 -14.49 3.97
N VAL A 647 9.01 -13.23 3.91
CA VAL A 647 9.15 -12.39 2.70
C VAL A 647 10.62 -12.14 2.36
N VAL A 648 11.46 -11.83 3.36
CA VAL A 648 12.91 -11.67 3.14
C VAL A 648 13.55 -12.97 2.69
N PHE A 649 13.11 -14.10 3.22
CA PHE A 649 13.58 -15.43 2.82
C PHE A 649 13.19 -15.73 1.36
N ASP A 650 11.95 -15.44 0.95
CA ASP A 650 11.49 -15.63 -0.44
C ASP A 650 12.28 -14.76 -1.42
N TRP A 651 12.52 -13.50 -1.11
CA TRP A 651 13.40 -12.65 -1.93
C TRP A 651 14.80 -13.23 -2.03
N THR A 652 15.36 -13.76 -0.93
CA THR A 652 16.68 -14.42 -0.95
C THR A 652 16.64 -15.70 -1.81
N LYS A 653 15.57 -16.51 -1.68
CA LYS A 653 15.34 -17.71 -2.50
C LYS A 653 15.29 -17.36 -3.99
N LYS A 654 14.55 -16.30 -4.37
CA LYS A 654 14.51 -15.79 -5.75
C LYS A 654 15.91 -15.48 -6.28
N PHE A 655 16.74 -14.77 -5.50
CA PHE A 655 18.09 -14.39 -5.93
C PHE A 655 19.03 -15.58 -6.12
N VAL A 656 18.87 -16.66 -5.35
CA VAL A 656 19.76 -17.83 -5.37
C VAL A 656 19.30 -18.87 -6.38
N PHE A 657 18.01 -19.19 -6.41
CA PHE A 657 17.44 -20.31 -7.15
C PHE A 657 16.54 -19.89 -8.33
N GLY A 658 16.17 -18.61 -8.44
CA GLY A 658 15.12 -18.17 -9.33
C GLY A 658 13.73 -18.30 -8.70
N ARG A 659 12.70 -17.95 -9.49
CA ARG A 659 11.29 -18.08 -9.09
C ARG A 659 10.84 -19.53 -9.18
N ASP A 660 9.91 -19.92 -8.32
CA ASP A 660 9.29 -21.23 -8.40
C ASP A 660 8.27 -21.25 -9.54
N SER A 661 8.50 -22.08 -10.55
CA SER A 661 7.65 -22.29 -11.72
C SER A 661 6.86 -23.60 -11.64
N SER A 662 6.86 -24.29 -10.49
CA SER A 662 6.06 -25.50 -10.30
C SER A 662 4.58 -25.15 -10.13
N ARG A 663 3.70 -25.96 -10.74
CA ARG A 663 2.25 -25.92 -10.51
C ARG A 663 1.92 -26.90 -9.39
N MET A 664 1.21 -26.45 -8.35
CA MET A 664 0.74 -27.30 -7.26
C MET A 664 -0.75 -27.59 -7.40
#